data_8593d0125d500dc94ca863de5248280e
#
_entry.id   8593d0125d500dc94ca863de5248280e
#
_cell.length_a   1.000
_cell.length_b   1.000
_cell.length_c   1.000
_cell.angle_alpha   90.00
_cell.angle_beta   90.00
_cell.angle_gamma   90.00
#
_symmetry.space_group_name_H-M   'P 1'
#
loop_
_entity.id
_entity.type
_entity.pdbx_description
1 polymer ?
#
loop_
_entity_poly.entity_id
_entity_poly.type
_entity_poly.pdbx_seq_one_letter_code
_entity_poly.pdbx_strand_id
1 'polypeptide(L)'
;MKLDSTVNAVLNDIMAGENAAVLLYAPSEYDKEDFLGELGTRYYKSYWFNAVVHDLHQPAICLIDGLLEGEPELRKRLKQLLFCNSRYNGPDVALSAVLDHLAKIKREIIIVFEKMDLLPDGYDYSKYVYLIKHAPSNVKIVLSSDKFLAMEINGFEPNCPMLIDENSLLKCADICQPEEYVKDLGGKELAFLKFVSEYGVISDKTAERISEGSTKLLDMLARKGVYVAARDSGTGGKHYCFKKEFADYLGSLEPDFQEYASEYAGKDLSGEIFDSLCAEGKYYIALKHAVSEKRYDRIEIAGSLAINSDEIVNIINFISAHKELSIGDEVDVRKYPYTALLRIAHIAKHGRYFERTLVELPQIQERFLELDNGVRAYLCAVYVELNCLIKLDCADKVRERTAELKRRYSGNEEIEGYLTVLRNLLPDFLHNSDVGVTTLEQMLAAPGVDEHFWYLKLYEDLELYYYHVGNYRQSMDTARKIKAVCPGYVIPLRVIAMNYFEGDIEETTKLLEEALDFAITNNLFADTHMLYSVKALVAAYHGKSEEVKYYCDKAYSLITKEDNFEKFFTIYVRCYTKASTGEVSYAKNLAQIYLKYARERAPQYVEMMLQSYAYALFRSGDADRAYKAATQAINAAEHKSFIWLFSMGLATNCLLVKGELKDVESLVGNILRYSENYGMRMVPVDTAEDIFEPILRYAREHGIEPETVARIDALVAGRKGAKQEGSVIKVNMFGDVSITVGGKEMQWKTRKSKELFLHYLVAGDIGIDRNVIIDFLWKDYLYESAINNLKTTNNIIRKTLQAYNVDFRLDYLNSRYSLKVYNILSDLNAYRELADKFAREDDVSRKAAIMSDILKIYKSDFALDMNYADFEHERTSIKQEMILNLMKLIRALAKERKYIEAKEFLSSLVLIDKSNDYGHMVAELDRFINLT
;
A
#
# COMPACT_ATOMS: atom_id res chain seq x y z
N MET A 1 -29.86 17.76 -29.29
CA MET A 1 -29.19 17.35 -30.56
C MET A 1 -29.49 15.89 -30.81
N LYS A 2 -29.81 15.44 -32.08
CA LYS A 2 -29.87 14.00 -32.34
C LYS A 2 -28.43 13.54 -32.45
N LEU A 3 -27.93 12.85 -31.42
CA LEU A 3 -26.64 12.17 -31.47
C LEU A 3 -26.59 11.27 -32.69
N ASP A 4 -25.46 11.28 -33.40
CA ASP A 4 -25.21 10.35 -34.50
C ASP A 4 -25.25 8.91 -33.97
N SER A 5 -25.70 8.00 -34.83
CA SER A 5 -25.83 6.57 -34.49
C SER A 5 -24.49 5.98 -33.99
N THR A 6 -23.37 6.46 -34.49
CA THR A 6 -22.01 6.04 -34.10
C THR A 6 -21.68 6.46 -32.66
N VAL A 7 -21.92 7.72 -32.29
CA VAL A 7 -21.69 8.24 -30.93
C VAL A 7 -22.60 7.53 -29.93
N ASN A 8 -23.86 7.30 -30.27
CA ASN A 8 -24.75 6.53 -29.41
C ASN A 8 -24.32 5.08 -29.20
N ALA A 9 -23.76 4.44 -30.23
CA ALA A 9 -23.21 3.08 -30.09
C ALA A 9 -22.05 3.07 -29.09
N VAL A 10 -21.10 3.99 -29.21
CA VAL A 10 -19.94 4.12 -28.28
C VAL A 10 -20.42 4.39 -26.85
N LEU A 11 -21.39 5.30 -26.66
CA LEU A 11 -21.97 5.58 -25.33
C LEU A 11 -22.64 4.33 -24.72
N ASN A 12 -23.33 3.53 -25.55
CA ASN A 12 -23.94 2.29 -25.08
C ASN A 12 -22.88 1.22 -24.74
N ASP A 13 -21.80 1.16 -25.50
CA ASP A 13 -20.68 0.25 -25.21
C ASP A 13 -19.99 0.62 -23.89
N ILE A 14 -19.84 1.93 -23.59
CA ILE A 14 -19.32 2.37 -22.28
C ILE A 14 -20.26 1.95 -21.15
N MET A 15 -21.58 2.09 -21.36
CA MET A 15 -22.57 1.73 -20.33
C MET A 15 -22.69 0.23 -20.13
N ALA A 16 -22.56 -0.55 -21.20
CA ALA A 16 -22.60 -2.02 -21.16
C ALA A 16 -21.25 -2.63 -20.75
N GLY A 17 -20.15 -1.91 -20.92
CA GLY A 17 -18.82 -2.39 -20.64
C GLY A 17 -18.52 -2.50 -19.14
N GLU A 18 -17.86 -3.58 -18.74
CA GLU A 18 -17.41 -3.84 -17.36
C GLU A 18 -16.17 -3.01 -16.96
N ASN A 19 -15.63 -2.19 -17.88
CA ASN A 19 -14.42 -1.43 -17.64
C ASN A 19 -14.66 -0.33 -16.59
N ALA A 20 -13.82 -0.29 -15.56
CA ALA A 20 -13.87 0.71 -14.49
C ALA A 20 -13.53 2.12 -14.99
N ALA A 21 -12.85 2.26 -16.15
CA ALA A 21 -12.41 3.54 -16.67
C ALA A 21 -12.48 3.65 -18.18
N VAL A 22 -12.51 4.92 -18.64
CA VAL A 22 -12.44 5.31 -20.04
C VAL A 22 -11.29 6.32 -20.21
N LEU A 23 -10.40 6.06 -21.16
CA LEU A 23 -9.40 7.02 -21.62
C LEU A 23 -9.89 7.64 -22.91
N LEU A 24 -10.28 8.91 -22.85
CA LEU A 24 -10.78 9.67 -23.98
C LEU A 24 -9.66 10.56 -24.53
N TYR A 25 -9.18 10.23 -25.71
CA TYR A 25 -8.14 10.95 -26.40
C TYR A 25 -8.62 11.44 -27.76
N ALA A 26 -8.72 12.76 -27.91
CA ALA A 26 -8.94 13.37 -29.21
C ALA A 26 -8.47 14.83 -29.20
N PRO A 27 -7.97 15.39 -30.31
CA PRO A 27 -7.66 16.81 -30.46
C PRO A 27 -8.87 17.72 -30.15
N SER A 28 -8.63 18.99 -29.88
CA SER A 28 -9.65 19.95 -29.44
C SER A 28 -10.73 20.24 -30.48
N GLU A 29 -10.49 19.95 -31.76
CA GLU A 29 -11.45 20.09 -32.86
C GLU A 29 -12.58 19.06 -32.88
N TYR A 30 -12.51 18.02 -32.01
CA TYR A 30 -13.52 17.00 -31.86
C TYR A 30 -14.45 17.30 -30.69
N ASP A 31 -15.68 16.77 -30.76
CA ASP A 31 -16.75 17.06 -29.81
C ASP A 31 -16.68 16.23 -28.56
N LYS A 32 -15.57 16.33 -27.80
CA LYS A 32 -15.37 15.64 -26.52
C LYS A 32 -16.30 16.12 -25.42
N GLU A 33 -16.48 17.43 -25.34
CA GLU A 33 -17.22 18.08 -24.25
C GLU A 33 -18.69 17.72 -24.27
N ASP A 34 -19.33 17.72 -25.43
CA ASP A 34 -20.75 17.30 -25.55
C ASP A 34 -20.89 15.79 -25.40
N PHE A 35 -19.92 15.02 -25.93
CA PHE A 35 -19.85 13.58 -25.71
C PHE A 35 -19.79 13.24 -24.21
N LEU A 36 -18.87 13.87 -23.46
CA LEU A 36 -18.74 13.69 -22.02
C LEU A 36 -19.98 14.20 -21.27
N GLY A 37 -20.56 15.32 -21.71
CA GLY A 37 -21.82 15.86 -21.17
C GLY A 37 -22.95 14.85 -21.27
N GLU A 38 -23.13 14.26 -22.46
CA GLU A 38 -24.17 13.24 -22.69
C GLU A 38 -23.88 11.96 -21.88
N LEU A 39 -22.61 11.54 -21.82
CA LEU A 39 -22.20 10.42 -20.98
C LEU A 39 -22.55 10.69 -19.51
N GLY A 40 -22.24 11.87 -18.99
CA GLY A 40 -22.52 12.26 -17.62
C GLY A 40 -24.02 12.22 -17.27
N THR A 41 -24.93 12.52 -18.24
CA THR A 41 -26.39 12.47 -18.01
C THR A 41 -26.91 11.04 -17.78
N ARG A 42 -26.16 10.02 -18.19
CA ARG A 42 -26.53 8.60 -18.05
C ARG A 42 -26.25 8.04 -16.67
N TYR A 43 -25.54 8.78 -15.82
CA TYR A 43 -25.21 8.38 -14.45
C TYR A 43 -26.08 9.11 -13.43
N TYR A 44 -26.27 8.51 -12.27
CA TYR A 44 -27.00 9.13 -11.16
C TYR A 44 -26.39 10.47 -10.72
N LYS A 45 -25.04 10.53 -10.69
CA LYS A 45 -24.27 11.73 -10.36
C LYS A 45 -22.98 11.76 -11.15
N SER A 46 -22.63 12.93 -11.65
CA SER A 46 -21.38 13.18 -12.35
C SER A 46 -20.56 14.21 -11.59
N TYR A 47 -19.26 13.96 -11.43
CA TYR A 47 -18.29 14.87 -10.82
C TYR A 47 -17.24 15.25 -11.84
N TRP A 48 -16.95 16.53 -11.94
CA TRP A 48 -16.11 17.09 -12.99
C TRP A 48 -14.90 17.81 -12.39
N PHE A 49 -13.72 17.40 -12.79
CA PHE A 49 -12.45 17.98 -12.38
C PHE A 49 -11.66 18.39 -13.63
N ASN A 50 -11.47 19.70 -13.83
CA ASN A 50 -10.79 20.23 -14.99
C ASN A 50 -9.44 20.84 -14.57
N ALA A 51 -8.35 20.54 -15.27
CA ALA A 51 -7.01 20.96 -14.91
C ALA A 51 -6.79 22.48 -14.89
N VAL A 52 -7.67 23.25 -15.54
CA VAL A 52 -7.62 24.72 -15.50
C VAL A 52 -8.13 25.29 -14.18
N VAL A 53 -9.11 24.63 -13.55
CA VAL A 53 -9.81 25.11 -12.35
C VAL A 53 -9.62 24.22 -11.12
N HIS A 54 -8.92 23.10 -11.26
CA HIS A 54 -8.58 22.17 -10.19
C HIS A 54 -7.12 21.77 -10.26
N ASP A 55 -6.50 21.54 -9.14
CA ASP A 55 -5.11 21.04 -9.09
C ASP A 55 -5.04 19.52 -9.29
N LEU A 56 -5.09 19.08 -10.54
CA LEU A 56 -5.04 17.66 -10.89
C LEU A 56 -3.70 16.97 -10.59
N HIS A 57 -2.67 17.69 -10.12
CA HIS A 57 -1.48 17.06 -9.56
C HIS A 57 -1.78 16.33 -8.24
N GLN A 58 -2.86 16.72 -7.57
CA GLN A 58 -3.28 16.19 -6.28
C GLN A 58 -4.70 15.63 -6.31
N PRO A 59 -4.95 14.50 -7.01
CA PRO A 59 -6.30 13.97 -7.19
C PRO A 59 -6.98 13.63 -5.86
N ALA A 60 -6.23 13.25 -4.82
CA ALA A 60 -6.79 12.99 -3.50
C ALA A 60 -7.50 14.22 -2.91
N ILE A 61 -6.86 15.39 -2.98
CA ILE A 61 -7.44 16.65 -2.48
C ILE A 61 -8.66 17.04 -3.32
N CYS A 62 -8.55 16.97 -4.66
CA CYS A 62 -9.66 17.25 -5.55
C CYS A 62 -10.89 16.40 -5.22
N LEU A 63 -10.69 15.09 -5.03
CA LEU A 63 -11.78 14.17 -4.73
C LEU A 63 -12.36 14.39 -3.33
N ILE A 64 -11.52 14.64 -2.31
CA ILE A 64 -11.99 14.95 -0.95
C ILE A 64 -12.86 16.22 -0.96
N ASP A 65 -12.41 17.26 -1.66
CA ASP A 65 -13.13 18.53 -1.72
C ASP A 65 -14.41 18.48 -2.57
N GLY A 66 -14.36 17.80 -3.71
CA GLY A 66 -15.50 17.74 -4.62
C GLY A 66 -16.55 16.68 -4.27
N LEU A 67 -16.13 15.53 -3.72
CA LEU A 67 -17.03 14.41 -3.47
C LEU A 67 -17.66 14.41 -2.08
N LEU A 68 -16.98 15.01 -1.08
CA LEU A 68 -17.37 14.92 0.32
C LEU A 68 -17.94 16.24 0.86
N GLU A 69 -18.50 17.09 0.00
CA GLU A 69 -19.12 18.37 0.41
C GLU A 69 -20.26 18.14 1.42
N GLY A 70 -21.04 17.07 1.25
CA GLY A 70 -22.13 16.69 2.16
C GLY A 70 -21.68 15.96 3.44
N GLU A 71 -20.39 15.69 3.61
CA GLU A 71 -19.83 14.89 4.70
C GLU A 71 -18.67 15.64 5.39
N PRO A 72 -18.96 16.77 6.06
CA PRO A 72 -17.93 17.69 6.54
C PRO A 72 -16.95 17.03 7.52
N GLU A 73 -17.43 16.13 8.37
CA GLU A 73 -16.58 15.45 9.35
C GLU A 73 -15.62 14.46 8.68
N LEU A 74 -16.09 13.66 7.72
CA LEU A 74 -15.24 12.76 6.95
C LEU A 74 -14.21 13.55 6.13
N ARG A 75 -14.65 14.63 5.47
CA ARG A 75 -13.78 15.54 4.72
C ARG A 75 -12.65 16.10 5.61
N LYS A 76 -12.99 16.58 6.81
CA LYS A 76 -12.02 17.08 7.81
C LYS A 76 -11.01 15.99 8.19
N ARG A 77 -11.49 14.80 8.53
CA ARG A 77 -10.61 13.68 8.96
C ARG A 77 -9.68 13.20 7.85
N LEU A 78 -10.16 13.12 6.61
CA LEU A 78 -9.29 12.74 5.49
C LEU A 78 -8.26 13.83 5.17
N LYS A 79 -8.61 15.10 5.30
CA LYS A 79 -7.62 16.19 5.22
C LYS A 79 -6.57 16.08 6.32
N GLN A 80 -6.96 15.79 7.56
CA GLN A 80 -6.02 15.57 8.66
C GLN A 80 -5.11 14.34 8.41
N LEU A 81 -5.65 13.28 7.80
CA LEU A 81 -4.89 12.09 7.46
C LEU A 81 -3.75 12.35 6.46
N LEU A 82 -3.91 13.32 5.55
CA LEU A 82 -2.86 13.70 4.61
C LEU A 82 -1.59 14.23 5.28
N PHE A 83 -1.66 14.61 6.57
CA PHE A 83 -0.51 15.07 7.37
C PHE A 83 0.24 13.98 8.10
N CYS A 84 -0.35 12.81 8.27
CA CYS A 84 0.30 11.71 8.95
C CYS A 84 1.59 11.32 8.22
N ASN A 85 2.67 11.08 8.98
CA ASN A 85 3.98 10.76 8.43
C ASN A 85 4.16 9.27 8.15
N SER A 86 3.22 8.43 8.57
CA SER A 86 3.27 6.99 8.30
C SER A 86 3.23 6.74 6.79
N ARG A 87 4.10 5.89 6.29
CA ARG A 87 4.11 5.46 4.88
C ARG A 87 2.79 4.84 4.43
N TYR A 88 2.02 4.31 5.38
CA TYR A 88 0.72 3.66 5.16
C TYR A 88 -0.46 4.62 5.33
N ASN A 89 -0.20 5.87 5.73
CA ASN A 89 -1.21 6.92 5.88
C ASN A 89 -0.80 8.11 5.03
N GLY A 90 -1.72 8.63 4.26
CA GLY A 90 -1.45 9.72 3.34
C GLY A 90 -2.38 9.70 2.13
N PRO A 91 -1.95 10.21 0.97
CA PRO A 91 -2.81 10.33 -0.21
C PRO A 91 -3.47 9.02 -0.66
N ASP A 92 -2.77 7.89 -0.60
CA ASP A 92 -3.30 6.59 -1.05
C ASP A 92 -4.39 6.07 -0.12
N VAL A 93 -4.20 6.20 1.19
CA VAL A 93 -5.21 5.82 2.18
C VAL A 93 -6.41 6.75 2.12
N ALA A 94 -6.17 8.04 1.91
CA ALA A 94 -7.25 9.01 1.70
C ALA A 94 -8.06 8.69 0.45
N LEU A 95 -7.41 8.32 -0.66
CA LEU A 95 -8.08 7.86 -1.89
C LEU A 95 -8.88 6.58 -1.64
N SER A 96 -8.30 5.58 -0.96
CA SER A 96 -9.00 4.36 -0.58
C SER A 96 -10.26 4.67 0.22
N ALA A 97 -10.17 5.54 1.23
CA ALA A 97 -11.32 5.91 2.06
C ALA A 97 -12.41 6.66 1.27
N VAL A 98 -12.04 7.48 0.28
CA VAL A 98 -12.99 8.11 -0.64
C VAL A 98 -13.69 7.06 -1.49
N LEU A 99 -12.95 6.12 -2.07
CA LEU A 99 -13.51 5.03 -2.88
C LEU A 99 -14.44 4.13 -2.04
N ASP A 100 -14.07 3.82 -0.80
CA ASP A 100 -14.92 3.07 0.14
C ASP A 100 -16.21 3.82 0.48
N HIS A 101 -16.16 5.16 0.58
CA HIS A 101 -17.35 5.98 0.75
C HIS A 101 -18.25 5.89 -0.49
N LEU A 102 -17.68 6.02 -1.69
CA LEU A 102 -18.41 5.92 -2.96
C LEU A 102 -19.02 4.52 -3.17
N ALA A 103 -18.34 3.46 -2.76
CA ALA A 103 -18.83 2.09 -2.83
C ALA A 103 -20.13 1.86 -2.02
N LYS A 104 -20.37 2.66 -0.97
CA LYS A 104 -21.62 2.61 -0.18
C LYS A 104 -22.82 3.21 -0.90
N ILE A 105 -22.59 4.04 -1.93
CA ILE A 105 -23.64 4.63 -2.75
C ILE A 105 -24.12 3.56 -3.74
N LYS A 106 -25.35 3.09 -3.58
CA LYS A 106 -25.94 2.02 -4.39
C LYS A 106 -26.40 2.48 -5.79
N ARG A 107 -25.81 3.53 -6.36
CA ARG A 107 -26.16 4.11 -7.64
C ARG A 107 -24.90 4.42 -8.43
N GLU A 108 -24.99 4.35 -9.74
CA GLU A 108 -23.86 4.58 -10.63
C GLU A 108 -23.41 6.04 -10.64
N ILE A 109 -22.11 6.25 -10.51
CA ILE A 109 -21.43 7.55 -10.43
C ILE A 109 -20.36 7.59 -11.51
N ILE A 110 -20.20 8.75 -12.13
CA ILE A 110 -19.09 9.02 -13.04
C ILE A 110 -18.21 10.15 -12.49
N ILE A 111 -16.91 9.95 -12.57
CA ILE A 111 -15.89 10.95 -12.22
C ILE A 111 -15.09 11.25 -13.47
N VAL A 112 -15.10 12.50 -13.91
CA VAL A 112 -14.44 12.94 -15.13
C VAL A 112 -13.31 13.89 -14.79
N PHE A 113 -12.11 13.57 -15.26
CA PHE A 113 -10.92 14.43 -15.23
C PHE A 113 -10.68 14.94 -16.64
N GLU A 114 -10.80 16.26 -16.84
CA GLU A 114 -10.65 16.93 -18.13
C GLU A 114 -9.32 17.67 -18.25
N LYS A 115 -8.84 17.83 -19.49
CA LYS A 115 -7.61 18.55 -19.81
C LYS A 115 -6.38 17.98 -19.13
N MET A 116 -6.27 16.64 -19.08
CA MET A 116 -5.15 15.92 -18.49
C MET A 116 -3.82 16.19 -19.22
N ASP A 117 -3.87 16.68 -20.45
CA ASP A 117 -2.72 17.13 -21.24
C ASP A 117 -2.04 18.39 -20.71
N LEU A 118 -2.67 19.11 -19.78
CA LEU A 118 -2.06 20.25 -19.07
C LEU A 118 -1.19 19.83 -17.89
N LEU A 119 -1.16 18.53 -17.53
CA LEU A 119 -0.18 18.01 -16.62
C LEU A 119 1.19 17.95 -17.29
N PRO A 120 2.30 18.18 -16.56
CA PRO A 120 3.64 18.25 -17.14
C PRO A 120 4.06 16.97 -17.87
N ASP A 121 4.89 17.11 -18.89
CA ASP A 121 5.52 15.96 -19.51
C ASP A 121 6.33 15.15 -18.47
N GLY A 122 6.09 13.83 -18.41
CA GLY A 122 6.69 12.95 -17.41
C GLY A 122 6.01 12.98 -16.03
N TYR A 123 4.78 13.49 -15.96
CA TYR A 123 3.98 13.41 -14.75
C TYR A 123 3.76 11.95 -14.33
N ASP A 124 3.83 11.68 -13.01
CA ASP A 124 3.58 10.37 -12.43
C ASP A 124 2.07 10.12 -12.28
N TYR A 125 1.50 9.36 -13.20
CA TYR A 125 0.08 8.99 -13.18
C TYR A 125 -0.28 7.88 -12.17
N SER A 126 0.64 7.46 -11.29
CA SER A 126 0.42 6.35 -10.34
C SER A 126 -0.86 6.48 -9.51
N LYS A 127 -1.25 7.71 -9.12
CA LYS A 127 -2.48 7.98 -8.36
C LYS A 127 -3.75 7.77 -9.20
N TYR A 128 -3.72 8.11 -10.47
CA TYR A 128 -4.83 7.86 -11.39
C TYR A 128 -4.95 6.36 -11.71
N VAL A 129 -3.81 5.70 -11.92
CA VAL A 129 -3.76 4.24 -12.06
C VAL A 129 -4.33 3.56 -10.81
N TYR A 130 -3.98 4.05 -9.62
CA TYR A 130 -4.54 3.58 -8.36
C TYR A 130 -6.06 3.73 -8.32
N LEU A 131 -6.58 4.93 -8.64
CA LEU A 131 -8.03 5.20 -8.68
C LEU A 131 -8.76 4.26 -9.64
N ILE A 132 -8.23 4.04 -10.83
CA ILE A 132 -8.83 3.16 -11.84
C ILE A 132 -8.84 1.71 -11.36
N LYS A 133 -7.74 1.23 -10.79
CA LYS A 133 -7.63 -0.15 -10.28
C LYS A 133 -8.58 -0.46 -9.13
N HIS A 134 -8.81 0.53 -8.28
CA HIS A 134 -9.59 0.36 -7.05
C HIS A 134 -10.97 1.01 -7.11
N ALA A 135 -11.39 1.51 -8.29
CA ALA A 135 -12.73 2.04 -8.48
C ALA A 135 -13.78 0.95 -8.16
N PRO A 136 -14.75 1.23 -7.27
CA PRO A 136 -15.84 0.30 -7.03
C PRO A 136 -16.73 0.16 -8.27
N SER A 137 -17.45 -0.95 -8.38
CA SER A 137 -18.26 -1.31 -9.57
C SER A 137 -19.32 -0.26 -9.95
N ASN A 138 -19.74 0.55 -9.00
CA ASN A 138 -20.69 1.63 -9.21
C ASN A 138 -20.02 2.97 -9.61
N VAL A 139 -18.69 3.00 -9.78
CA VAL A 139 -17.95 4.22 -10.14
C VAL A 139 -17.21 4.01 -11.46
N LYS A 140 -17.49 4.89 -12.42
CA LYS A 140 -16.77 4.99 -13.70
C LYS A 140 -15.82 6.20 -13.65
N ILE A 141 -14.58 6.00 -14.02
CA ILE A 141 -13.55 7.06 -14.09
C ILE A 141 -13.27 7.38 -15.55
N VAL A 142 -13.29 8.64 -15.92
CA VAL A 142 -12.95 9.08 -17.26
C VAL A 142 -11.78 10.06 -17.19
N LEU A 143 -10.74 9.79 -17.97
CA LEU A 143 -9.62 10.70 -18.18
C LEU A 143 -9.68 11.23 -19.60
N SER A 144 -9.87 12.55 -19.74
CA SER A 144 -10.00 13.23 -21.03
C SER A 144 -8.77 14.11 -21.30
N SER A 145 -8.21 13.99 -22.51
CA SER A 145 -6.97 14.65 -22.91
C SER A 145 -6.99 15.01 -24.40
N ASP A 146 -6.29 16.11 -24.77
CA ASP A 146 -6.05 16.46 -26.16
C ASP A 146 -4.85 15.70 -26.75
N LYS A 147 -4.00 15.11 -25.88
CA LYS A 147 -2.84 14.32 -26.25
C LYS A 147 -2.90 12.94 -25.61
N PHE A 148 -2.27 11.96 -26.23
CA PHE A 148 -2.13 10.64 -25.63
C PHE A 148 -1.35 10.71 -24.30
N LEU A 149 -1.95 10.16 -23.23
CA LEU A 149 -1.31 10.14 -21.91
C LEU A 149 -0.37 8.94 -21.83
N ALA A 150 0.90 9.19 -21.57
CA ALA A 150 1.92 8.15 -21.40
C ALA A 150 1.81 7.46 -20.04
N MET A 151 0.72 6.71 -19.83
CA MET A 151 0.54 5.88 -18.63
C MET A 151 1.12 4.50 -18.86
N GLU A 152 1.71 3.90 -17.82
CA GLU A 152 2.18 2.51 -17.90
C GLU A 152 0.98 1.56 -18.05
N ILE A 153 0.83 0.96 -19.25
CA ILE A 153 -0.26 0.03 -19.59
C ILE A 153 -0.30 -1.17 -18.64
N ASN A 154 0.84 -1.70 -18.25
CA ASN A 154 0.95 -2.79 -17.26
C ASN A 154 0.40 -2.42 -15.87
N GLY A 155 0.20 -1.13 -15.61
CA GLY A 155 -0.42 -0.63 -14.40
C GLY A 155 -1.91 -0.99 -14.27
N PHE A 156 -2.62 -1.25 -15.35
CA PHE A 156 -4.09 -1.40 -15.37
C PHE A 156 -4.60 -2.84 -15.28
N GLU A 157 -3.75 -3.84 -15.35
CA GLU A 157 -4.22 -5.22 -15.20
C GLU A 157 -4.76 -5.47 -13.79
N PRO A 158 -5.94 -6.09 -13.66
CA PRO A 158 -6.79 -6.68 -14.71
C PRO A 158 -7.82 -5.70 -15.32
N ASN A 159 -7.96 -4.48 -14.81
CA ASN A 159 -8.97 -3.48 -15.21
C ASN A 159 -8.43 -2.56 -16.31
N CYS A 160 -8.21 -3.09 -17.51
CA CYS A 160 -7.78 -2.27 -18.64
C CYS A 160 -8.87 -1.24 -18.98
N PRO A 161 -8.55 0.09 -19.03
CA PRO A 161 -9.52 1.10 -19.41
C PRO A 161 -9.93 0.97 -20.88
N MET A 162 -11.16 1.35 -21.19
CA MET A 162 -11.61 1.48 -22.57
C MET A 162 -10.96 2.71 -23.21
N LEU A 163 -10.31 2.54 -24.35
CA LEU A 163 -9.74 3.66 -25.12
C LEU A 163 -10.75 4.15 -26.16
N ILE A 164 -11.01 5.45 -26.16
CA ILE A 164 -11.82 6.15 -27.16
C ILE A 164 -10.93 7.21 -27.81
N ASP A 165 -10.82 7.15 -29.13
CA ASP A 165 -10.02 8.06 -29.93
C ASP A 165 -10.88 8.96 -30.81
N GLU A 166 -10.22 9.84 -31.62
CA GLU A 166 -10.86 10.75 -32.53
C GLU A 166 -11.80 10.07 -33.57
N ASN A 167 -11.57 8.79 -33.89
CA ASN A 167 -12.41 8.07 -34.86
C ASN A 167 -13.82 7.75 -34.29
N SER A 168 -13.96 7.82 -32.99
CA SER A 168 -15.22 7.58 -32.27
C SER A 168 -16.06 8.86 -32.04
N LEU A 169 -15.55 10.02 -32.47
CA LEU A 169 -16.15 11.34 -32.22
C LEU A 169 -16.41 12.07 -33.53
N LEU A 170 -17.27 13.07 -33.46
CA LEU A 170 -17.54 13.97 -34.57
C LEU A 170 -16.68 15.22 -34.49
N LYS A 171 -16.28 15.78 -35.63
CA LYS A 171 -15.68 17.11 -35.67
C LYS A 171 -16.72 18.19 -35.40
N CYS A 172 -16.37 19.22 -34.67
CA CYS A 172 -17.26 20.31 -34.34
C CYS A 172 -17.78 21.03 -35.59
N ALA A 173 -16.94 21.27 -36.59
CA ALA A 173 -17.29 21.87 -37.86
C ALA A 173 -18.30 21.06 -38.70
N ASP A 174 -18.36 19.73 -38.48
CA ASP A 174 -19.34 18.87 -39.14
C ASP A 174 -20.73 18.93 -38.48
N ILE A 175 -20.78 19.40 -37.21
CA ILE A 175 -22.02 19.52 -36.44
C ILE A 175 -22.68 20.90 -36.66
N CYS A 176 -21.89 21.96 -36.54
CA CYS A 176 -22.37 23.33 -36.70
C CYS A 176 -21.18 24.27 -37.00
N GLN A 177 -21.33 25.14 -38.02
CA GLN A 177 -20.31 26.16 -38.30
C GLN A 177 -20.32 27.25 -37.20
N PRO A 178 -19.15 27.78 -36.78
CA PRO A 178 -19.10 28.84 -35.75
C PRO A 178 -19.97 30.08 -36.06
N GLU A 179 -20.08 30.45 -37.34
CA GLU A 179 -20.89 31.58 -37.80
C GLU A 179 -22.37 31.37 -37.50
N GLU A 180 -22.88 30.14 -37.68
CA GLU A 180 -24.25 29.78 -37.39
C GLU A 180 -24.55 29.74 -35.90
N TYR A 181 -23.52 29.35 -35.12
CA TYR A 181 -23.63 29.23 -33.66
C TYR A 181 -23.88 30.58 -32.98
N VAL A 182 -23.29 31.64 -33.51
CA VAL A 182 -23.34 33.02 -32.96
C VAL A 182 -24.20 34.01 -33.76
N LYS A 183 -24.86 33.58 -34.83
CA LYS A 183 -25.57 34.46 -35.76
C LYS A 183 -26.65 35.37 -35.12
N ASP A 184 -27.20 34.95 -34.00
CA ASP A 184 -28.29 35.66 -33.29
C ASP A 184 -27.74 36.60 -32.19
N LEU A 185 -26.41 36.68 -32.01
CA LEU A 185 -25.76 37.47 -30.97
C LEU A 185 -25.47 38.91 -31.43
N GLY A 186 -25.63 39.86 -30.52
CA GLY A 186 -25.24 41.23 -30.73
C GLY A 186 -23.75 41.50 -30.56
N GLY A 187 -23.30 42.66 -31.04
CA GLY A 187 -21.89 43.05 -30.96
C GLY A 187 -21.29 43.03 -29.55
N LYS A 188 -22.08 43.40 -28.54
CA LYS A 188 -21.65 43.38 -27.14
C LYS A 188 -21.41 41.94 -26.62
N GLU A 189 -22.31 41.04 -26.98
CA GLU A 189 -22.21 39.63 -26.58
C GLU A 189 -21.01 38.94 -27.25
N LEU A 190 -20.78 39.24 -28.53
CA LEU A 190 -19.63 38.76 -29.29
C LEU A 190 -18.32 39.31 -28.76
N ALA A 191 -18.26 40.57 -28.37
CA ALA A 191 -17.06 41.15 -27.75
C ALA A 191 -16.75 40.51 -26.39
N PHE A 192 -17.78 40.24 -25.58
CA PHE A 192 -17.63 39.48 -24.32
C PHE A 192 -17.09 38.06 -24.59
N LEU A 193 -17.73 37.32 -25.51
CA LEU A 193 -17.29 35.95 -25.84
C LEU A 193 -15.85 35.89 -26.36
N LYS A 194 -15.49 36.85 -27.27
CA LYS A 194 -14.12 36.98 -27.74
C LYS A 194 -13.14 37.15 -26.57
N PHE A 195 -13.47 38.05 -25.64
CA PHE A 195 -12.64 38.33 -24.47
C PHE A 195 -12.49 37.13 -23.57
N VAL A 196 -13.55 36.39 -23.24
CA VAL A 196 -13.48 35.26 -22.25
C VAL A 196 -13.04 33.94 -22.87
N SER A 197 -13.26 33.73 -24.17
CA SER A 197 -12.94 32.45 -24.83
C SER A 197 -11.45 32.20 -24.97
N GLU A 198 -10.63 33.26 -24.98
CA GLU A 198 -9.16 33.15 -25.02
C GLU A 198 -8.57 32.30 -23.85
N TYR A 199 -9.31 32.24 -22.72
CA TYR A 199 -8.87 31.51 -21.53
C TYR A 199 -9.31 30.04 -21.52
N GLY A 200 -10.22 29.67 -22.38
CA GLY A 200 -10.74 28.32 -22.54
C GLY A 200 -11.73 27.86 -21.47
N VAL A 201 -11.66 28.36 -20.24
CA VAL A 201 -12.61 28.03 -19.14
C VAL A 201 -12.85 29.24 -18.27
N ILE A 202 -14.12 29.47 -17.89
CA ILE A 202 -14.52 30.58 -16.99
C ILE A 202 -15.61 30.13 -16.02
N SER A 203 -15.55 30.56 -14.76
CA SER A 203 -16.63 30.29 -13.80
C SER A 203 -17.82 31.21 -14.04
N ASP A 204 -19.01 30.79 -13.62
CA ASP A 204 -20.23 31.62 -13.64
C ASP A 204 -20.04 32.93 -12.87
N LYS A 205 -19.37 32.89 -11.72
CA LYS A 205 -19.07 34.05 -10.88
C LYS A 205 -18.13 35.03 -11.58
N THR A 206 -17.06 34.49 -12.20
CA THR A 206 -16.10 35.33 -12.94
C THR A 206 -16.77 35.95 -14.16
N ALA A 207 -17.58 35.19 -14.90
CA ALA A 207 -18.31 35.69 -16.05
C ALA A 207 -19.26 36.83 -15.68
N GLU A 208 -20.06 36.67 -14.63
CA GLU A 208 -21.01 37.66 -14.14
C GLU A 208 -20.33 38.93 -13.63
N ARG A 209 -19.12 38.79 -13.02
CA ARG A 209 -18.32 39.93 -12.58
C ARG A 209 -17.75 40.74 -13.75
N ILE A 210 -17.38 40.06 -14.83
CA ILE A 210 -16.84 40.71 -16.05
C ILE A 210 -17.96 41.46 -16.79
N SER A 211 -19.14 40.85 -16.92
CA SER A 211 -20.31 41.44 -17.62
C SER A 211 -21.61 40.95 -17.00
N GLU A 212 -22.45 41.86 -16.50
CA GLU A 212 -23.76 41.55 -15.91
C GLU A 212 -24.67 40.83 -16.92
N GLY A 213 -25.24 39.69 -16.50
CA GLY A 213 -26.14 38.90 -17.35
C GLY A 213 -25.38 37.90 -18.27
N SER A 214 -24.07 37.83 -18.22
CA SER A 214 -23.27 36.94 -19.05
C SER A 214 -23.52 35.46 -18.78
N THR A 215 -23.87 35.08 -17.53
CA THR A 215 -24.23 33.71 -17.16
C THR A 215 -25.42 33.20 -17.97
N LYS A 216 -26.41 34.07 -18.23
CA LYS A 216 -27.58 33.70 -19.07
C LYS A 216 -27.17 33.44 -20.51
N LEU A 217 -26.26 34.26 -21.05
CA LEU A 217 -25.72 34.11 -22.40
C LEU A 217 -24.96 32.78 -22.50
N LEU A 218 -24.08 32.52 -21.55
CA LEU A 218 -23.29 31.28 -21.53
C LEU A 218 -24.17 30.04 -21.34
N ASP A 219 -25.20 30.12 -20.49
CA ASP A 219 -26.18 29.03 -20.32
C ASP A 219 -26.97 28.78 -21.62
N MET A 220 -27.31 29.82 -22.34
CA MET A 220 -28.00 29.70 -23.63
C MET A 220 -27.11 29.03 -24.68
N LEU A 221 -25.84 29.43 -24.76
CA LEU A 221 -24.87 28.81 -25.66
C LEU A 221 -24.56 27.37 -25.28
N ALA A 222 -24.38 27.08 -24.00
CA ALA A 222 -24.14 25.72 -23.53
C ALA A 222 -25.34 24.79 -23.81
N ARG A 223 -26.60 25.31 -23.85
CA ARG A 223 -27.76 24.52 -24.27
C ARG A 223 -27.78 24.24 -25.77
N LYS A 224 -27.18 25.10 -26.60
CA LYS A 224 -26.98 24.82 -28.03
C LYS A 224 -25.92 23.71 -28.21
N GLY A 225 -24.99 23.55 -27.26
CA GLY A 225 -23.88 22.62 -27.32
C GLY A 225 -22.81 23.00 -28.35
N VAL A 226 -21.93 22.08 -28.71
CA VAL A 226 -20.89 22.15 -29.75
C VAL A 226 -19.66 22.97 -29.33
N TYR A 227 -19.74 24.26 -29.03
CA TYR A 227 -18.60 25.15 -28.79
C TYR A 227 -18.45 25.63 -27.35
N VAL A 228 -19.54 25.64 -26.60
CA VAL A 228 -19.57 26.02 -25.18
C VAL A 228 -20.24 24.90 -24.39
N ALA A 229 -19.57 24.37 -23.41
CA ALA A 229 -20.10 23.36 -22.51
C ALA A 229 -20.19 23.91 -21.09
N ALA A 230 -21.31 23.67 -20.39
CA ALA A 230 -21.44 23.97 -18.96
C ALA A 230 -21.19 22.74 -18.12
N ARG A 231 -20.43 22.90 -17.04
CA ARG A 231 -20.08 21.84 -16.07
C ARG A 231 -20.41 22.29 -14.66
N ASP A 232 -21.01 21.43 -13.88
CA ASP A 232 -21.17 21.63 -12.44
C ASP A 232 -19.81 21.42 -11.72
N SER A 233 -19.37 22.40 -10.96
CA SER A 233 -18.06 22.35 -10.29
C SER A 233 -18.02 21.49 -9.03
N GLY A 234 -19.12 20.82 -8.66
CA GLY A 234 -19.22 20.08 -7.40
C GLY A 234 -19.25 20.96 -6.14
N THR A 235 -18.88 22.23 -6.25
CA THR A 235 -18.80 23.23 -5.16
C THR A 235 -19.90 24.30 -5.27
N GLY A 236 -21.02 23.98 -5.90
CA GLY A 236 -22.21 24.86 -6.01
C GLY A 236 -22.10 25.98 -7.05
N GLY A 237 -21.14 25.91 -8.00
CA GLY A 237 -21.00 26.82 -9.11
C GLY A 237 -20.91 26.09 -10.45
N LYS A 238 -21.01 26.82 -11.55
CA LYS A 238 -20.84 26.32 -12.92
C LYS A 238 -19.55 26.83 -13.53
N HIS A 239 -18.93 26.00 -14.39
CA HIS A 239 -17.86 26.43 -15.29
C HIS A 239 -18.31 26.26 -16.73
N TYR A 240 -17.91 27.20 -17.56
CA TYR A 240 -18.14 27.17 -19.00
C TYR A 240 -16.82 26.96 -19.72
N CYS A 241 -16.76 25.87 -20.48
CA CYS A 241 -15.58 25.48 -21.25
C CYS A 241 -15.78 25.90 -22.69
N PHE A 242 -14.80 26.59 -23.29
CA PHE A 242 -14.79 27.02 -24.68
C PHE A 242 -13.86 26.14 -25.49
N LYS A 243 -14.29 25.73 -26.69
CA LYS A 243 -13.42 25.03 -27.61
C LYS A 243 -12.43 25.98 -28.27
N LYS A 244 -11.21 25.49 -28.48
CA LYS A 244 -10.14 26.29 -29.09
C LYS A 244 -10.55 26.81 -30.50
N GLU A 245 -11.15 25.97 -31.31
CA GLU A 245 -11.65 26.32 -32.65
C GLU A 245 -12.62 27.48 -32.59
N PHE A 246 -13.48 27.53 -31.58
CA PHE A 246 -14.41 28.65 -31.37
C PHE A 246 -13.69 29.92 -30.93
N ALA A 247 -12.72 29.82 -30.04
CA ALA A 247 -11.87 30.93 -29.63
C ALA A 247 -11.08 31.50 -30.82
N ASP A 248 -10.48 30.62 -31.65
CA ASP A 248 -9.78 31.02 -32.88
C ASP A 248 -10.71 31.72 -33.88
N TYR A 249 -11.92 31.21 -34.06
CA TYR A 249 -12.93 31.86 -34.88
C TYR A 249 -13.30 33.26 -34.35
N LEU A 250 -13.67 33.38 -33.05
CA LEU A 250 -13.97 34.66 -32.43
C LEU A 250 -12.77 35.62 -32.52
N GLY A 251 -11.55 35.12 -32.41
CA GLY A 251 -10.32 35.90 -32.63
C GLY A 251 -10.20 36.48 -34.03
N SER A 252 -10.68 35.75 -35.06
CA SER A 252 -10.61 36.13 -36.47
C SER A 252 -11.66 37.13 -36.89
N LEU A 253 -12.71 37.37 -36.09
CA LEU A 253 -13.78 38.32 -36.42
C LEU A 253 -13.23 39.74 -36.46
N GLU A 254 -13.40 40.42 -37.59
CA GLU A 254 -12.96 41.81 -37.86
C GLU A 254 -14.06 42.86 -37.54
N PRO A 255 -13.77 44.13 -37.64
CA PRO A 255 -13.83 45.22 -36.68
C PRO A 255 -15.16 45.93 -36.51
N ASP A 256 -16.31 45.39 -36.91
CA ASP A 256 -17.64 45.96 -36.56
C ASP A 256 -17.89 45.97 -35.04
N PHE A 257 -17.02 45.30 -34.31
CA PHE A 257 -17.03 45.27 -32.84
C PHE A 257 -16.13 46.32 -32.18
N GLN A 258 -15.49 47.21 -32.92
CA GLN A 258 -14.52 48.16 -32.33
C GLN A 258 -15.10 49.01 -31.23
N GLU A 259 -16.38 49.38 -31.33
CA GLU A 259 -17.05 50.16 -30.30
C GLU A 259 -17.22 49.37 -28.99
N TYR A 260 -17.51 48.05 -29.06
CA TYR A 260 -17.69 47.17 -27.91
C TYR A 260 -16.37 46.54 -27.48
N ALA A 261 -15.43 46.30 -28.38
CA ALA A 261 -14.10 45.85 -28.05
C ALA A 261 -13.35 46.87 -27.18
N SER A 262 -13.67 48.17 -27.32
CA SER A 262 -13.13 49.22 -26.44
C SER A 262 -13.58 49.08 -24.97
N GLU A 263 -14.70 48.41 -24.68
CA GLU A 263 -15.19 48.15 -23.34
C GLU A 263 -14.27 47.14 -22.59
N TYR A 264 -13.63 46.26 -23.35
CA TYR A 264 -12.71 45.26 -22.79
C TYR A 264 -11.23 45.59 -23.09
N ALA A 265 -10.96 46.61 -23.92
CA ALA A 265 -9.63 47.06 -24.25
C ALA A 265 -8.88 47.53 -22.99
N GLY A 266 -7.82 46.84 -22.64
CA GLY A 266 -7.05 47.12 -21.43
C GLY A 266 -7.56 46.48 -20.15
N LYS A 267 -8.67 45.71 -20.17
CA LYS A 267 -9.01 44.82 -19.04
C LYS A 267 -8.09 43.62 -19.05
N ASP A 268 -7.62 43.29 -17.87
CA ASP A 268 -6.75 42.11 -17.63
C ASP A 268 -7.60 40.90 -17.28
N LEU A 269 -8.03 40.12 -18.28
CA LEU A 269 -8.82 38.90 -18.05
C LEU A 269 -8.14 37.94 -17.07
N SER A 270 -6.82 37.77 -17.20
CA SER A 270 -6.03 37.00 -16.29
C SER A 270 -6.14 37.51 -14.85
N GLY A 271 -6.18 38.86 -14.66
CA GLY A 271 -6.43 39.50 -13.37
C GLY A 271 -7.81 39.21 -12.82
N GLU A 272 -8.85 39.31 -13.65
CA GLU A 272 -10.22 39.02 -13.22
C GLU A 272 -10.41 37.57 -12.80
N ILE A 273 -9.77 36.61 -13.50
CA ILE A 273 -9.77 35.20 -13.13
C ILE A 273 -8.99 34.97 -11.84
N PHE A 274 -7.81 35.53 -11.72
CA PHE A 274 -7.00 35.46 -10.51
C PHE A 274 -7.76 36.00 -9.30
N ASP A 275 -8.37 37.16 -9.39
CA ASP A 275 -9.17 37.75 -8.32
C ASP A 275 -10.38 36.91 -7.94
N SER A 276 -11.04 36.28 -8.94
CA SER A 276 -12.16 35.38 -8.72
C SER A 276 -11.71 34.11 -7.97
N LEU A 277 -10.59 33.51 -8.38
CA LEU A 277 -10.02 32.35 -7.69
C LEU A 277 -9.67 32.66 -6.23
N CYS A 278 -9.09 33.83 -5.98
CA CYS A 278 -8.79 34.30 -4.63
C CYS A 278 -10.07 34.49 -3.80
N ALA A 279 -11.10 35.11 -4.39
CA ALA A 279 -12.39 35.31 -3.73
C ALA A 279 -13.15 34.02 -3.43
N GLU A 280 -12.93 32.98 -4.24
CA GLU A 280 -13.50 31.64 -4.04
C GLU A 280 -12.68 30.77 -3.06
N GLY A 281 -11.58 31.28 -2.50
CA GLY A 281 -10.69 30.53 -1.61
C GLY A 281 -9.80 29.49 -2.35
N LYS A 282 -9.75 29.54 -3.68
CA LYS A 282 -8.96 28.65 -4.52
C LYS A 282 -7.51 29.14 -4.69
N TYR A 283 -6.84 29.43 -3.56
CA TYR A 283 -5.53 30.09 -3.53
C TYR A 283 -4.43 29.35 -4.28
N TYR A 284 -4.52 28.03 -4.34
CA TYR A 284 -3.56 27.19 -5.09
C TYR A 284 -3.57 27.39 -6.57
N ILE A 285 -4.81 27.40 -7.11
CA ILE A 285 -4.99 27.57 -8.54
C ILE A 285 -4.60 28.98 -8.92
N ALA A 286 -4.96 29.96 -8.06
CA ALA A 286 -4.53 31.34 -8.20
C ALA A 286 -2.99 31.45 -8.17
N LEU A 287 -2.32 30.75 -7.25
CA LEU A 287 -0.88 30.73 -7.15
C LEU A 287 -0.22 30.09 -8.38
N LYS A 288 -0.71 28.92 -8.82
CA LYS A 288 -0.23 28.25 -10.02
C LYS A 288 -0.35 29.15 -11.25
N HIS A 289 -1.48 29.82 -11.40
CA HIS A 289 -1.76 30.78 -12.44
C HIS A 289 -0.75 31.95 -12.41
N ALA A 290 -0.57 32.59 -11.26
CA ALA A 290 0.35 33.70 -11.07
C ALA A 290 1.81 33.32 -11.34
N VAL A 291 2.24 32.11 -10.96
CA VAL A 291 3.58 31.58 -11.23
C VAL A 291 3.79 31.32 -12.71
N SER A 292 2.82 30.73 -13.41
CA SER A 292 2.91 30.51 -14.87
C SER A 292 3.05 31.81 -15.65
N GLU A 293 2.42 32.89 -15.19
CA GLU A 293 2.52 34.23 -15.76
C GLU A 293 3.72 35.05 -15.28
N LYS A 294 4.48 34.52 -14.31
CA LYS A 294 5.61 35.20 -13.65
C LYS A 294 5.23 36.56 -13.03
N ARG A 295 4.00 36.70 -12.53
CA ARG A 295 3.45 37.91 -11.90
C ARG A 295 3.71 37.86 -10.39
N TYR A 296 4.84 38.41 -9.95
CA TYR A 296 5.24 38.41 -8.54
C TYR A 296 4.26 39.13 -7.62
N ASP A 297 3.58 40.15 -8.09
CA ASP A 297 2.50 40.84 -7.37
C ASP A 297 1.34 39.90 -7.04
N ARG A 298 0.94 39.05 -7.98
CA ARG A 298 -0.12 38.06 -7.80
C ARG A 298 0.35 36.85 -6.96
N ILE A 299 1.59 36.40 -7.17
CA ILE A 299 2.19 35.32 -6.35
C ILE A 299 2.20 35.77 -4.90
N GLU A 300 2.53 37.04 -4.62
CA GLU A 300 2.55 37.62 -3.27
C GLU A 300 1.17 37.59 -2.63
N ILE A 301 0.13 38.01 -3.35
CA ILE A 301 -1.27 38.02 -2.86
C ILE A 301 -1.75 36.60 -2.60
N ALA A 302 -1.66 35.71 -3.57
CA ALA A 302 -2.14 34.33 -3.44
C ALA A 302 -1.34 33.57 -2.37
N GLY A 303 -0.02 33.75 -2.30
CA GLY A 303 0.86 33.17 -1.29
C GLY A 303 0.50 33.65 0.13
N SER A 304 0.23 34.93 0.30
CA SER A 304 -0.25 35.50 1.57
C SER A 304 -1.60 34.94 2.00
N LEU A 305 -2.57 34.91 1.09
CA LEU A 305 -3.90 34.37 1.38
C LEU A 305 -3.82 32.88 1.73
N ALA A 306 -3.04 32.12 0.98
CA ALA A 306 -2.89 30.68 1.20
C ALA A 306 -2.20 30.39 2.55
N ILE A 307 -1.13 31.11 2.91
CA ILE A 307 -0.39 30.90 4.18
C ILE A 307 -1.22 31.35 5.39
N ASN A 308 -2.04 32.37 5.23
CA ASN A 308 -2.87 32.89 6.34
C ASN A 308 -4.24 32.20 6.43
N SER A 309 -4.62 31.42 5.44
CA SER A 309 -5.79 30.54 5.53
C SER A 309 -5.45 29.29 6.38
N ASP A 310 -6.49 28.56 6.84
CA ASP A 310 -6.29 27.28 7.55
C ASP A 310 -5.73 26.17 6.65
N GLU A 311 -5.41 26.51 5.40
CA GLU A 311 -4.91 25.60 4.37
C GLU A 311 -3.38 25.54 4.26
N ILE A 312 -2.65 25.84 5.31
CA ILE A 312 -1.15 25.75 5.34
C ILE A 312 -0.60 24.40 4.85
N VAL A 313 -1.39 23.33 5.05
CA VAL A 313 -1.18 21.98 4.54
C VAL A 313 -0.98 21.97 3.07
N ASN A 314 -1.86 22.58 2.42
CA ASN A 314 -1.93 22.57 1.01
C ASN A 314 -0.66 23.22 0.42
N ILE A 315 -0.06 24.25 1.01
CA ILE A 315 1.18 24.86 0.51
C ILE A 315 2.35 23.90 0.51
N ILE A 316 2.52 23.13 1.58
CA ILE A 316 3.58 22.14 1.68
C ILE A 316 3.38 21.06 0.60
N ASN A 317 2.14 20.63 0.41
CA ASN A 317 1.77 19.68 -0.63
C ASN A 317 1.92 20.30 -2.04
N PHE A 318 1.52 21.56 -2.23
CA PHE A 318 1.70 22.29 -3.47
C PHE A 318 3.18 22.38 -3.87
N ILE A 319 4.05 22.83 -2.98
CA ILE A 319 5.49 22.88 -3.20
C ILE A 319 6.05 21.49 -3.52
N SER A 320 5.50 20.43 -2.86
CA SER A 320 5.94 19.05 -3.07
C SER A 320 5.48 18.48 -4.42
N ALA A 321 4.32 18.88 -4.90
CA ALA A 321 3.70 18.36 -6.13
C ALA A 321 4.19 19.07 -7.39
N HIS A 322 4.48 20.39 -7.32
CA HIS A 322 4.78 21.21 -8.48
C HIS A 322 6.28 21.47 -8.66
N LYS A 323 7.01 20.42 -9.04
CA LYS A 323 8.45 20.51 -9.32
C LYS A 323 8.79 21.46 -10.49
N GLU A 324 7.88 21.58 -11.44
CA GLU A 324 8.02 22.39 -12.66
C GLU A 324 7.84 23.89 -12.43
N LEU A 325 7.23 24.31 -11.31
CA LEU A 325 6.99 25.71 -11.01
C LEU A 325 8.27 26.37 -10.53
N SER A 326 8.99 27.00 -11.43
CA SER A 326 10.20 27.77 -11.11
C SER A 326 9.86 29.25 -10.96
N ILE A 327 10.02 29.78 -9.74
CA ILE A 327 10.00 31.22 -9.47
C ILE A 327 11.42 31.74 -9.72
N GLY A 328 11.53 32.81 -10.49
CA GLY A 328 12.82 33.36 -10.93
C GLY A 328 13.85 33.63 -9.81
N ASP A 329 15.14 33.74 -10.16
CA ASP A 329 16.25 33.76 -9.21
C ASP A 329 16.35 35.02 -8.35
N GLU A 330 15.84 36.16 -8.79
CA GLU A 330 15.91 37.44 -8.07
C GLU A 330 14.50 37.90 -7.64
N VAL A 331 14.19 37.75 -6.37
CA VAL A 331 12.95 38.25 -5.75
C VAL A 331 13.35 39.30 -4.70
N ASP A 332 12.79 40.49 -4.81
CA ASP A 332 12.94 41.51 -3.75
C ASP A 332 12.17 41.11 -2.50
N VAL A 333 12.87 40.61 -1.50
CA VAL A 333 12.33 40.13 -0.23
C VAL A 333 11.52 41.21 0.51
N ARG A 334 11.90 42.48 0.40
CA ARG A 334 11.18 43.58 1.08
C ARG A 334 9.82 43.83 0.47
N LYS A 335 9.72 43.67 -0.87
CA LYS A 335 8.49 43.89 -1.63
C LYS A 335 7.63 42.65 -1.73
N TYR A 336 8.24 41.46 -1.85
CA TYR A 336 7.57 40.21 -2.14
C TYR A 336 8.02 39.07 -1.19
N PRO A 337 7.81 39.17 0.15
CA PRO A 337 8.31 38.19 1.12
C PRO A 337 7.68 36.82 0.97
N TYR A 338 6.39 36.71 0.65
CA TYR A 338 5.72 35.44 0.44
C TYR A 338 6.23 34.74 -0.84
N THR A 339 6.44 35.51 -1.90
CA THR A 339 7.04 34.98 -3.15
C THR A 339 8.45 34.46 -2.90
N ALA A 340 9.24 35.20 -2.11
CA ALA A 340 10.59 34.78 -1.72
C ALA A 340 10.58 33.49 -0.88
N LEU A 341 9.64 33.35 0.07
CA LEU A 341 9.47 32.14 0.86
C LEU A 341 9.13 30.94 -0.02
N LEU A 342 8.16 31.08 -0.93
CA LEU A 342 7.77 30.01 -1.85
C LEU A 342 8.93 29.59 -2.75
N ARG A 343 9.70 30.52 -3.27
CA ARG A 343 10.90 30.26 -4.07
C ARG A 343 11.94 29.46 -3.28
N ILE A 344 12.26 29.89 -2.07
CA ILE A 344 13.28 29.23 -1.24
C ILE A 344 12.81 27.85 -0.80
N ALA A 345 11.54 27.68 -0.43
CA ALA A 345 10.97 26.40 -0.11
C ALA A 345 11.04 25.42 -1.29
N HIS A 346 10.76 25.89 -2.51
CA HIS A 346 10.87 25.11 -3.74
C HIS A 346 12.33 24.69 -4.01
N ILE A 347 13.28 25.62 -3.87
CA ILE A 347 14.73 25.37 -4.06
C ILE A 347 15.23 24.34 -3.04
N ALA A 348 14.82 24.45 -1.78
CA ALA A 348 15.17 23.48 -0.74
C ALA A 348 14.62 22.09 -1.04
N LYS A 349 13.37 22.00 -1.45
CA LYS A 349 12.68 20.71 -1.67
C LYS A 349 13.20 19.98 -2.91
N HIS A 350 13.32 20.68 -4.04
CA HIS A 350 13.59 20.08 -5.35
C HIS A 350 15.04 20.24 -5.80
N GLY A 351 15.67 21.39 -5.49
CA GLY A 351 17.06 21.68 -5.86
C GLY A 351 18.09 21.11 -4.87
N ARG A 352 17.69 20.81 -3.65
CA ARG A 352 18.56 20.37 -2.54
C ARG A 352 19.68 21.36 -2.22
N TYR A 353 19.50 22.65 -2.44
CA TYR A 353 20.46 23.71 -2.12
C TYR A 353 20.27 24.21 -0.70
N PHE A 354 20.50 23.33 0.29
CA PHE A 354 20.19 23.57 1.70
C PHE A 354 21.01 24.69 2.31
N GLU A 355 22.34 24.76 2.02
CA GLU A 355 23.20 25.83 2.53
C GLU A 355 22.79 27.20 1.98
N ARG A 356 22.50 27.30 0.67
CA ARG A 356 22.03 28.54 0.05
C ARG A 356 20.72 29.00 0.69
N THR A 357 19.80 28.07 0.92
CA THR A 357 18.52 28.33 1.56
C THR A 357 18.72 28.92 2.95
N LEU A 358 19.62 28.36 3.77
CA LEU A 358 19.92 28.87 5.11
C LEU A 358 20.55 30.26 5.14
N VAL A 359 21.22 30.66 4.06
CA VAL A 359 21.76 32.02 3.94
C VAL A 359 20.70 33.07 3.63
N GLU A 360 19.71 32.71 2.80
CA GLU A 360 18.67 33.64 2.34
C GLU A 360 17.48 33.75 3.34
N LEU A 361 17.19 32.69 4.13
CA LEU A 361 16.06 32.63 5.05
C LEU A 361 16.00 33.71 6.13
N PRO A 362 17.10 34.13 6.78
CA PRO A 362 17.04 35.11 7.86
C PRO A 362 16.40 36.44 7.46
N GLN A 363 16.68 36.94 6.25
CA GLN A 363 16.07 38.18 5.74
C GLN A 363 14.57 38.06 5.53
N ILE A 364 14.10 36.89 5.08
CA ILE A 364 12.68 36.59 4.89
C ILE A 364 11.99 36.50 6.26
N GLN A 365 12.61 35.84 7.22
CA GLN A 365 12.12 35.71 8.59
C GLN A 365 11.98 37.07 9.30
N GLU A 366 13.00 37.91 9.18
CA GLU A 366 12.97 39.28 9.73
C GLU A 366 11.83 40.09 9.12
N ARG A 367 11.64 40.01 7.79
CA ARG A 367 10.57 40.71 7.11
C ARG A 367 9.20 40.28 7.56
N PHE A 368 8.94 38.98 7.78
CA PHE A 368 7.66 38.50 8.29
C PHE A 368 7.38 38.98 9.72
N LEU A 369 8.39 39.15 10.54
CA LEU A 369 8.22 39.69 11.91
C LEU A 369 7.87 41.20 11.95
N GLU A 370 8.10 41.92 10.85
CA GLU A 370 7.70 43.32 10.70
C GLU A 370 6.23 43.47 10.21
N LEU A 371 5.60 42.36 9.72
CA LEU A 371 4.24 42.40 9.23
C LEU A 371 3.23 42.06 10.34
N ASP A 372 2.11 42.78 10.40
CA ASP A 372 1.08 42.64 11.43
C ASP A 372 0.52 41.17 11.51
N ASN A 373 0.41 40.45 10.39
CA ASN A 373 -0.06 39.08 10.30
C ASN A 373 1.02 38.11 9.84
N GLY A 374 2.29 38.43 10.03
CA GLY A 374 3.41 37.67 9.46
C GLY A 374 3.83 36.43 10.26
N VAL A 375 3.26 36.18 11.44
CA VAL A 375 3.70 35.09 12.33
C VAL A 375 3.56 33.71 11.69
N ARG A 376 2.46 33.41 10.99
CA ARG A 376 2.29 32.13 10.31
C ARG A 376 3.32 31.94 9.21
N ALA A 377 3.58 32.98 8.41
CA ALA A 377 4.59 32.94 7.35
C ALA A 377 6.00 32.80 7.93
N TYR A 378 6.28 33.46 9.06
CA TYR A 378 7.53 33.28 9.79
C TYR A 378 7.72 31.82 10.23
N LEU A 379 6.67 31.18 10.77
CA LEU A 379 6.74 29.76 11.17
C LEU A 379 6.92 28.83 9.96
N CYS A 380 6.34 29.15 8.80
CA CYS A 380 6.61 28.44 7.56
C CYS A 380 8.08 28.55 7.14
N ALA A 381 8.65 29.75 7.25
CA ALA A 381 10.07 29.97 6.97
C ALA A 381 10.97 29.21 7.96
N VAL A 382 10.60 29.15 9.23
CA VAL A 382 11.27 28.33 10.26
C VAL A 382 11.17 26.85 9.93
N TYR A 383 10.03 26.37 9.46
CA TYR A 383 9.89 24.98 9.01
C TYR A 383 10.88 24.63 7.89
N VAL A 384 11.03 25.51 6.89
CA VAL A 384 12.02 25.32 5.81
C VAL A 384 13.44 25.32 6.38
N GLU A 385 13.76 26.23 7.33
CA GLU A 385 15.05 26.30 8.03
C GLU A 385 15.38 24.97 8.72
N LEU A 386 14.47 24.49 9.58
CA LEU A 386 14.66 23.26 10.35
C LEU A 386 14.82 22.04 9.43
N ASN A 387 14.05 21.95 8.35
CA ASN A 387 14.22 20.88 7.35
C ASN A 387 15.59 20.90 6.68
N CYS A 388 16.09 22.09 6.33
CA CYS A 388 17.43 22.23 5.77
C CYS A 388 18.52 21.79 6.77
N LEU A 389 18.40 22.22 8.03
CA LEU A 389 19.33 21.83 9.10
C LEU A 389 19.35 20.32 9.34
N ILE A 390 18.17 19.67 9.31
CA ILE A 390 18.05 18.22 9.43
C ILE A 390 18.74 17.51 8.25
N LYS A 391 18.52 18.00 7.03
CA LYS A 391 19.14 17.41 5.83
C LYS A 391 20.65 17.59 5.79
N LEU A 392 21.18 18.58 6.51
CA LEU A 392 22.60 18.84 6.71
C LEU A 392 23.19 18.19 7.97
N ASP A 393 22.41 17.38 8.68
CA ASP A 393 22.79 16.70 9.93
C ASP A 393 23.27 17.65 11.03
N CYS A 394 22.64 18.82 11.14
CA CYS A 394 22.96 19.88 12.10
C CYS A 394 22.05 19.84 13.34
N ALA A 395 21.98 18.70 14.01
CA ALA A 395 21.08 18.43 15.13
C ALA A 395 21.17 19.47 16.29
N ASP A 396 22.40 19.91 16.63
CA ASP A 396 22.60 20.90 17.70
C ASP A 396 21.95 22.26 17.39
N LYS A 397 22.09 22.73 16.14
CA LYS A 397 21.44 23.98 15.70
C LYS A 397 19.92 23.88 15.71
N VAL A 398 19.41 22.72 15.37
CA VAL A 398 17.96 22.46 15.42
C VAL A 398 17.45 22.54 16.84
N ARG A 399 18.14 21.90 17.81
CA ARG A 399 17.80 21.97 19.24
C ARG A 399 17.83 23.40 19.78
N GLU A 400 18.89 24.11 19.47
CA GLU A 400 19.06 25.50 19.90
C GLU A 400 17.93 26.39 19.35
N ARG A 401 17.65 26.28 18.05
CA ARG A 401 16.60 27.06 17.37
C ARG A 401 15.20 26.75 17.92
N THR A 402 14.91 25.49 18.14
CA THR A 402 13.62 25.07 18.70
C THR A 402 13.43 25.58 20.14
N ALA A 403 14.49 25.53 20.95
CA ALA A 403 14.46 26.05 22.31
C ALA A 403 14.26 27.59 22.38
N GLU A 404 14.89 28.33 21.44
CA GLU A 404 14.69 29.75 21.27
C GLU A 404 13.23 30.10 20.95
N LEU A 405 12.65 29.42 19.96
CA LEU A 405 11.26 29.62 19.52
C LEU A 405 10.26 29.30 20.62
N LYS A 406 10.47 28.22 21.37
CA LYS A 406 9.63 27.89 22.52
C LYS A 406 9.65 28.99 23.59
N ARG A 407 10.83 29.54 23.87
CA ARG A 407 10.94 30.66 24.84
C ARG A 407 10.25 31.93 24.34
N ARG A 408 10.38 32.23 23.04
CA ARG A 408 9.86 33.45 22.41
C ARG A 408 8.34 33.48 22.37
N TYR A 409 7.72 32.32 22.14
CA TYR A 409 6.27 32.20 21.94
C TYR A 409 5.56 31.44 23.06
N SER A 410 6.17 31.33 24.24
CA SER A 410 5.58 30.71 25.41
C SER A 410 4.23 31.37 25.76
N GLY A 411 3.17 30.58 25.92
CA GLY A 411 1.82 31.04 26.24
C GLY A 411 0.93 31.37 25.03
N ASN A 412 1.41 31.12 23.80
CA ASN A 412 0.59 31.17 22.61
C ASN A 412 0.27 29.74 22.16
N GLU A 413 -0.91 29.22 22.53
CA GLU A 413 -1.31 27.82 22.30
C GLU A 413 -1.24 27.41 20.83
N GLU A 414 -1.63 28.28 19.89
CA GLU A 414 -1.57 27.99 18.43
C GLU A 414 -0.13 27.82 17.98
N ILE A 415 0.76 28.70 18.38
CA ILE A 415 2.18 28.66 18.02
C ILE A 415 2.90 27.50 18.71
N GLU A 416 2.59 27.24 19.98
CA GLU A 416 3.14 26.09 20.70
C GLU A 416 2.74 24.77 20.08
N GLY A 417 1.49 24.65 19.63
CA GLY A 417 1.01 23.52 18.83
C GLY A 417 1.81 23.34 17.56
N TYR A 418 1.97 24.40 16.81
CA TYR A 418 2.73 24.41 15.56
C TYR A 418 4.21 24.05 15.77
N LEU A 419 4.84 24.61 16.78
CA LEU A 419 6.22 24.30 17.16
C LEU A 419 6.37 22.83 17.61
N THR A 420 5.36 22.27 18.25
CA THR A 420 5.37 20.85 18.64
C THR A 420 5.31 19.93 17.41
N VAL A 421 4.46 20.24 16.44
CA VAL A 421 4.43 19.50 15.15
C VAL A 421 5.77 19.62 14.42
N LEU A 422 6.33 20.82 14.35
CA LEU A 422 7.64 21.04 13.73
C LEU A 422 8.77 20.28 14.45
N ARG A 423 8.73 20.29 15.76
CA ARG A 423 9.71 19.65 16.64
C ARG A 423 9.72 18.13 16.46
N ASN A 424 8.56 17.50 16.21
CA ASN A 424 8.43 16.06 16.02
C ASN A 424 8.95 15.55 14.66
N LEU A 425 9.25 16.47 13.76
CA LEU A 425 10.00 16.14 12.54
C LEU A 425 11.48 15.90 12.77
N LEU A 426 11.96 16.09 14.02
CA LEU A 426 13.37 16.02 14.38
C LEU A 426 13.72 14.67 15.01
N PRO A 427 14.68 13.91 14.46
CA PRO A 427 15.13 12.63 15.02
C PRO A 427 15.56 12.71 16.49
N ASP A 428 16.22 13.81 16.90
CA ASP A 428 16.74 14.00 18.26
C ASP A 428 15.68 14.32 19.32
N PHE A 429 14.46 14.58 18.91
CA PHE A 429 13.40 14.86 19.86
C PHE A 429 12.94 13.59 20.60
N LEU A 430 13.19 12.44 20.02
CA LEU A 430 12.92 11.12 20.56
C LEU A 430 13.78 10.81 21.81
N HIS A 431 14.86 11.57 22.04
CA HIS A 431 15.76 11.37 23.17
C HIS A 431 15.34 12.03 24.49
N ASN A 432 14.36 12.95 24.47
CA ASN A 432 13.82 13.63 25.68
C ASN A 432 12.33 13.35 25.87
N SER A 433 11.99 12.10 25.97
CA SER A 433 10.66 11.55 25.81
C SER A 433 9.63 11.92 26.91
N ASP A 434 10.02 12.00 28.18
CA ASP A 434 9.04 12.19 29.27
C ASP A 434 8.36 13.57 29.24
N VAL A 435 9.09 14.62 28.87
CA VAL A 435 8.54 15.97 28.68
C VAL A 435 7.65 16.06 27.44
N GLY A 436 8.00 15.31 26.40
CA GLY A 436 7.25 15.27 25.14
C GLY A 436 5.87 14.65 25.32
N VAL A 437 5.79 13.51 25.99
CA VAL A 437 4.51 12.82 26.26
C VAL A 437 3.54 13.74 27.01
N THR A 438 3.98 14.32 28.13
CA THR A 438 3.12 15.20 28.93
C THR A 438 2.63 16.42 28.14
N THR A 439 3.49 16.98 27.28
CA THR A 439 3.12 18.12 26.44
C THR A 439 2.07 17.73 25.40
N LEU A 440 2.27 16.59 24.69
CA LEU A 440 1.31 16.11 23.69
C LEU A 440 -0.02 15.72 24.32
N GLU A 441 -0.02 15.09 25.50
CA GLU A 441 -1.25 14.76 26.22
C GLU A 441 -2.03 16.02 26.63
N GLN A 442 -1.35 17.06 27.12
CA GLN A 442 -1.97 18.34 27.44
C GLN A 442 -2.56 19.02 26.21
N MET A 443 -1.84 18.99 25.08
CA MET A 443 -2.35 19.54 23.83
C MET A 443 -3.57 18.78 23.30
N LEU A 444 -3.56 17.46 23.37
CA LEU A 444 -4.69 16.63 22.96
C LEU A 444 -5.92 16.80 23.87
N ALA A 445 -5.71 17.26 25.09
CA ALA A 445 -6.78 17.57 26.04
C ALA A 445 -7.36 19.00 25.88
N ALA A 446 -6.74 19.86 25.04
CA ALA A 446 -7.20 21.22 24.84
C ALA A 446 -8.55 21.27 24.12
N PRO A 447 -9.49 22.17 24.53
CA PRO A 447 -10.77 22.32 23.83
C PRO A 447 -10.59 22.73 22.36
N GLY A 448 -11.31 22.10 21.44
CA GLY A 448 -11.27 22.44 20.02
C GLY A 448 -10.04 21.94 19.26
N VAL A 449 -9.14 21.19 19.92
CA VAL A 449 -7.94 20.63 19.28
C VAL A 449 -8.27 19.75 18.06
N ASP A 450 -9.42 19.09 18.07
CA ASP A 450 -9.88 18.23 17.00
C ASP A 450 -10.29 18.99 15.72
N GLU A 451 -10.45 20.30 15.78
CA GLU A 451 -10.66 21.17 14.63
C GLU A 451 -9.36 21.47 13.87
N HIS A 452 -8.20 21.32 14.52
CA HIS A 452 -6.92 21.61 13.88
C HIS A 452 -6.50 20.51 12.90
N PHE A 453 -5.88 20.92 11.79
CA PHE A 453 -5.40 20.00 10.75
C PHE A 453 -4.32 19.01 11.24
N TRP A 454 -3.58 19.38 12.29
CA TRP A 454 -2.53 18.56 12.88
C TRP A 454 -3.03 17.61 13.99
N TYR A 455 -4.33 17.53 14.24
CA TYR A 455 -4.90 16.73 15.31
C TYR A 455 -4.49 15.23 15.27
N LEU A 456 -4.67 14.58 14.13
CA LEU A 456 -4.25 13.18 13.97
C LEU A 456 -2.73 13.03 14.05
N LYS A 457 -1.99 14.04 13.60
CA LYS A 457 -0.53 14.08 13.70
C LYS A 457 -0.06 14.11 15.15
N LEU A 458 -0.72 14.83 16.04
CA LEU A 458 -0.39 14.80 17.48
C LEU A 458 -0.54 13.40 18.08
N TYR A 459 -1.59 12.68 17.70
CA TYR A 459 -1.75 11.29 18.14
C TYR A 459 -0.67 10.38 17.56
N GLU A 460 -0.32 10.55 16.29
CA GLU A 460 0.76 9.77 15.65
C GLU A 460 2.10 10.04 16.35
N ASP A 461 2.38 11.29 16.70
CA ASP A 461 3.57 11.67 17.45
C ASP A 461 3.55 11.10 18.86
N LEU A 462 2.43 11.13 19.55
CA LEU A 462 2.28 10.54 20.88
C LEU A 462 2.45 9.02 20.83
N GLU A 463 1.89 8.34 19.81
CA GLU A 463 2.09 6.93 19.57
C GLU A 463 3.57 6.60 19.41
N LEU A 464 4.27 7.37 18.58
CA LEU A 464 5.69 7.21 18.31
C LEU A 464 6.54 7.42 19.57
N TYR A 465 6.16 8.39 20.42
CA TYR A 465 6.81 8.60 21.72
C TYR A 465 6.69 7.41 22.62
N TYR A 466 5.47 6.91 22.82
CA TYR A 466 5.26 5.73 23.66
C TYR A 466 6.06 4.53 23.14
N TYR A 467 6.15 4.38 21.79
CA TYR A 467 6.98 3.36 21.18
C TYR A 467 8.46 3.52 21.58
N HIS A 468 9.02 4.74 21.47
CA HIS A 468 10.43 4.97 21.76
C HIS A 468 10.80 4.81 23.24
N VAL A 469 9.90 5.16 24.15
CA VAL A 469 10.12 4.91 25.59
C VAL A 469 9.89 3.46 25.99
N GLY A 470 9.54 2.59 25.05
CA GLY A 470 9.27 1.18 25.31
C GLY A 470 7.91 0.90 25.95
N ASN A 471 7.01 1.89 25.99
CA ASN A 471 5.64 1.73 26.49
C ASN A 471 4.70 1.29 25.35
N TYR A 472 4.88 0.05 24.90
CA TYR A 472 4.20 -0.48 23.72
C TYR A 472 2.69 -0.59 23.88
N ARG A 473 2.19 -0.81 25.11
CA ARG A 473 0.75 -0.79 25.40
C ARG A 473 0.12 0.56 25.10
N GLN A 474 0.70 1.64 25.59
CA GLN A 474 0.20 2.99 25.35
C GLN A 474 0.32 3.39 23.86
N SER A 475 1.38 2.95 23.19
CA SER A 475 1.56 3.13 21.74
C SER A 475 0.42 2.46 20.96
N MET A 476 0.09 1.19 21.24
CA MET A 476 -1.03 0.49 20.63
C MET A 476 -2.39 1.15 20.95
N ASP A 477 -2.62 1.51 22.20
CA ASP A 477 -3.88 2.17 22.60
C ASP A 477 -4.06 3.52 21.90
N THR A 478 -2.96 4.25 21.69
CA THR A 478 -2.98 5.52 20.95
C THR A 478 -3.27 5.28 19.46
N ALA A 479 -2.65 4.30 18.84
CA ALA A 479 -2.96 3.92 17.45
C ALA A 479 -4.42 3.47 17.26
N ARG A 480 -4.98 2.73 18.23
CA ARG A 480 -6.41 2.37 18.24
C ARG A 480 -7.32 3.60 18.35
N LYS A 481 -6.96 4.61 19.15
CA LYS A 481 -7.68 5.90 19.24
C LYS A 481 -7.70 6.62 17.90
N ILE A 482 -6.57 6.68 17.19
CA ILE A 482 -6.52 7.27 15.85
C ILE A 482 -7.46 6.51 14.91
N LYS A 483 -7.41 5.18 14.91
CA LYS A 483 -8.27 4.34 14.05
C LYS A 483 -9.76 4.50 14.39
N ALA A 484 -10.11 4.71 15.63
CA ALA A 484 -11.49 4.98 16.05
C ALA A 484 -12.01 6.33 15.55
N VAL A 485 -11.16 7.36 15.53
CA VAL A 485 -11.48 8.71 15.00
C VAL A 485 -11.45 8.72 13.46
N CYS A 486 -10.51 8.01 12.86
CA CYS A 486 -10.34 7.90 11.41
C CYS A 486 -10.27 6.42 10.99
N PRO A 487 -11.38 5.78 10.63
CA PRO A 487 -11.42 4.34 10.28
C PRO A 487 -10.48 3.94 9.16
N GLY A 488 -10.14 4.87 8.25
CA GLY A 488 -9.15 4.66 7.18
C GLY A 488 -7.70 4.60 7.66
N TYR A 489 -7.41 4.95 8.92
CA TYR A 489 -6.05 4.92 9.44
C TYR A 489 -5.52 3.48 9.53
N VAL A 490 -4.35 3.26 8.95
CA VAL A 490 -3.65 1.97 9.01
C VAL A 490 -2.69 1.99 10.21
N ILE A 491 -2.82 1.01 11.10
CA ILE A 491 -1.94 0.89 12.27
C ILE A 491 -0.50 0.67 11.79
N PRO A 492 0.48 1.47 12.26
CA PRO A 492 1.87 1.34 11.83
C PRO A 492 2.43 -0.06 12.09
N LEU A 493 3.27 -0.57 11.18
CA LEU A 493 3.83 -1.93 11.27
C LEU A 493 4.63 -2.17 12.55
N ARG A 494 5.37 -1.16 13.03
CA ARG A 494 6.09 -1.21 14.31
C ARG A 494 5.14 -1.47 15.48
N VAL A 495 3.94 -0.87 15.46
CA VAL A 495 2.94 -1.06 16.51
C VAL A 495 2.40 -2.49 16.49
N ILE A 496 2.15 -3.04 15.30
CA ILE A 496 1.76 -4.46 15.14
C ILE A 496 2.84 -5.39 15.70
N ALA A 497 4.11 -5.11 15.41
CA ALA A 497 5.22 -5.88 15.94
C ALA A 497 5.30 -5.78 17.47
N MET A 498 5.07 -4.59 18.04
CA MET A 498 5.11 -4.39 19.49
C MET A 498 3.91 -5.04 20.19
N ASN A 499 2.75 -5.09 19.54
CA ASN A 499 1.58 -5.83 20.05
C ASN A 499 1.89 -7.33 20.24
N TYR A 500 2.73 -7.91 19.38
CA TYR A 500 3.25 -9.27 19.59
C TYR A 500 4.00 -9.38 20.93
N PHE A 501 4.92 -8.43 21.21
CA PHE A 501 5.70 -8.48 22.45
C PHE A 501 4.86 -8.26 23.71
N GLU A 502 3.69 -7.62 23.62
CA GLU A 502 2.73 -7.52 24.71
C GLU A 502 2.07 -8.87 25.06
N GLY A 503 1.96 -9.77 24.09
CA GLY A 503 1.43 -11.12 24.26
C GLY A 503 0.00 -11.30 23.75
N ASP A 504 -0.55 -10.34 23.04
CA ASP A 504 -1.86 -10.45 22.37
C ASP A 504 -1.69 -11.07 20.97
N ILE A 505 -1.52 -12.39 20.93
CA ILE A 505 -1.23 -13.15 19.71
C ILE A 505 -2.42 -13.16 18.75
N GLU A 506 -3.65 -13.19 19.27
CA GLU A 506 -4.87 -13.19 18.45
C GLU A 506 -5.05 -11.87 17.70
N GLU A 507 -4.97 -10.75 18.43
CA GLU A 507 -5.05 -9.41 17.82
C GLU A 507 -3.88 -9.16 16.86
N THR A 508 -2.67 -9.58 17.23
CA THR A 508 -1.50 -9.46 16.34
C THR A 508 -1.73 -10.21 15.03
N THR A 509 -2.25 -11.43 15.08
CA THR A 509 -2.54 -12.22 13.87
C THR A 509 -3.55 -11.54 12.98
N LYS A 510 -4.62 -11.00 13.57
CA LYS A 510 -5.66 -10.25 12.84
C LYS A 510 -5.07 -8.99 12.17
N LEU A 511 -4.33 -8.18 12.91
CA LEU A 511 -3.71 -6.95 12.38
C LEU A 511 -2.68 -7.24 11.29
N LEU A 512 -1.92 -8.34 11.41
CA LEU A 512 -1.00 -8.79 10.37
C LEU A 512 -1.72 -9.17 9.07
N GLU A 513 -2.84 -9.87 9.17
CA GLU A 513 -3.63 -10.23 7.99
C GLU A 513 -4.22 -9.00 7.31
N GLU A 514 -4.79 -8.06 8.09
CA GLU A 514 -5.29 -6.78 7.58
C GLU A 514 -4.18 -5.96 6.90
N ALA A 515 -3.02 -5.83 7.54
CA ALA A 515 -1.90 -5.05 7.02
C ALA A 515 -1.28 -5.68 5.76
N LEU A 516 -1.16 -7.01 5.71
CA LEU A 516 -0.67 -7.71 4.52
C LEU A 516 -1.65 -7.60 3.35
N ASP A 517 -2.95 -7.76 3.59
CA ASP A 517 -3.96 -7.61 2.55
C ASP A 517 -3.95 -6.17 1.99
N PHE A 518 -3.82 -5.18 2.87
CA PHE A 518 -3.66 -3.79 2.48
C PHE A 518 -2.37 -3.54 1.68
N ALA A 519 -1.22 -4.03 2.14
CA ALA A 519 0.06 -3.84 1.47
C ALA A 519 0.10 -4.50 0.08
N ILE A 520 -0.46 -5.69 -0.05
CA ILE A 520 -0.55 -6.41 -1.32
C ILE A 520 -1.50 -5.70 -2.28
N THR A 521 -2.68 -5.30 -1.79
CA THR A 521 -3.70 -4.61 -2.59
C THR A 521 -3.18 -3.29 -3.15
N ASN A 522 -2.36 -2.58 -2.39
CA ASN A 522 -1.84 -1.26 -2.76
C ASN A 522 -0.41 -1.29 -3.33
N ASN A 523 0.15 -2.46 -3.62
CA ASN A 523 1.53 -2.65 -4.10
C ASN A 523 2.61 -2.02 -3.18
N LEU A 524 2.35 -1.97 -1.88
CA LEU A 524 3.26 -1.40 -0.88
C LEU A 524 4.24 -2.48 -0.36
N PHE A 525 5.18 -2.89 -1.21
CA PHE A 525 6.09 -4.00 -0.87
C PHE A 525 7.29 -3.58 -0.01
N ALA A 526 7.56 -2.28 0.12
CA ALA A 526 8.78 -1.78 0.75
C ALA A 526 9.01 -2.33 2.17
N ASP A 527 7.96 -2.44 2.98
CA ASP A 527 8.05 -2.83 4.39
C ASP A 527 7.36 -4.16 4.72
N THR A 528 6.89 -4.90 3.69
CA THR A 528 6.25 -6.21 3.90
C THR A 528 7.19 -7.24 4.52
N HIS A 529 8.52 -7.07 4.40
CA HIS A 529 9.49 -7.90 5.08
C HIS A 529 9.31 -7.89 6.61
N MET A 530 8.94 -6.76 7.20
CA MET A 530 8.66 -6.69 8.63
C MET A 530 7.40 -7.48 9.01
N LEU A 531 6.33 -7.40 8.21
CA LEU A 531 5.12 -8.18 8.43
C LEU A 531 5.38 -9.69 8.39
N TYR A 532 6.19 -10.15 7.43
CA TYR A 532 6.62 -11.55 7.39
C TYR A 532 7.53 -11.92 8.58
N SER A 533 8.32 -10.99 9.09
CA SER A 533 9.12 -11.21 10.29
C SER A 533 8.25 -11.43 11.53
N VAL A 534 7.20 -10.61 11.71
CA VAL A 534 6.23 -10.81 12.80
C VAL A 534 5.44 -12.11 12.60
N LYS A 535 5.07 -12.46 11.36
CA LYS A 535 4.47 -13.79 11.07
C LYS A 535 5.38 -14.94 11.47
N ALA A 536 6.69 -14.79 11.26
CA ALA A 536 7.65 -15.80 11.71
C ALA A 536 7.68 -15.96 13.24
N LEU A 537 7.58 -14.85 14.00
CA LEU A 537 7.47 -14.89 15.46
C LEU A 537 6.18 -15.57 15.92
N VAL A 538 5.03 -15.20 15.32
CA VAL A 538 3.73 -15.85 15.61
C VAL A 538 3.77 -17.34 15.29
N ALA A 539 4.37 -17.72 14.16
CA ALA A 539 4.56 -19.13 13.81
C ALA A 539 5.47 -19.86 14.81
N ALA A 540 6.53 -19.19 15.31
CA ALA A 540 7.42 -19.74 16.35
C ALA A 540 6.66 -19.96 17.67
N TYR A 541 5.81 -19.01 18.06
CA TYR A 541 4.92 -19.17 19.21
C TYR A 541 4.06 -20.43 19.11
N HIS A 542 3.48 -20.70 17.94
CA HIS A 542 2.69 -21.90 17.67
C HIS A 542 3.51 -23.18 17.41
N GLY A 543 4.85 -23.11 17.46
CA GLY A 543 5.73 -24.26 17.24
C GLY A 543 5.83 -24.74 15.78
N LYS A 544 5.43 -23.91 14.80
CA LYS A 544 5.37 -24.24 13.39
C LYS A 544 6.71 -24.01 12.66
N SER A 545 7.65 -24.87 12.84
CA SER A 545 9.06 -24.71 12.39
C SER A 545 9.20 -24.45 10.88
N GLU A 546 8.39 -25.09 10.02
CA GLU A 546 8.42 -24.88 8.58
C GLU A 546 7.92 -23.51 8.17
N GLU A 547 6.86 -23.01 8.84
CA GLU A 547 6.36 -21.65 8.62
C GLU A 547 7.39 -20.60 9.07
N VAL A 548 8.04 -20.82 10.20
CA VAL A 548 9.14 -19.94 10.69
C VAL A 548 10.21 -19.81 9.61
N LYS A 549 10.70 -20.95 9.09
CA LYS A 549 11.72 -20.95 8.04
C LYS A 549 11.27 -20.17 6.82
N TYR A 550 10.08 -20.48 6.31
CA TYR A 550 9.53 -19.84 5.14
C TYR A 550 9.38 -18.33 5.32
N TYR A 551 8.73 -17.88 6.40
CA TYR A 551 8.52 -16.45 6.61
C TYR A 551 9.81 -15.69 6.86
N CYS A 552 10.79 -16.27 7.55
CA CYS A 552 12.11 -15.68 7.70
C CYS A 552 12.86 -15.55 6.37
N ASP A 553 12.82 -16.57 5.51
CA ASP A 553 13.49 -16.55 4.22
C ASP A 553 12.81 -15.53 3.30
N LYS A 554 11.48 -15.50 3.30
CA LYS A 554 10.70 -14.52 2.55
C LYS A 554 10.93 -13.09 3.02
N ALA A 555 10.87 -12.84 4.33
CA ALA A 555 11.19 -11.55 4.90
C ALA A 555 12.58 -11.07 4.46
N TYR A 556 13.58 -11.92 4.58
CA TYR A 556 14.96 -11.58 4.23
C TYR A 556 15.13 -11.27 2.73
N SER A 557 14.42 -11.99 1.84
CA SER A 557 14.47 -11.75 0.39
C SER A 557 13.85 -10.41 -0.05
N LEU A 558 13.00 -9.81 0.78
CA LEU A 558 12.30 -8.55 0.49
C LEU A 558 12.94 -7.33 1.16
N ILE A 559 14.08 -7.49 1.87
CA ILE A 559 14.76 -6.37 2.54
C ILE A 559 15.15 -5.29 1.53
N THR A 560 14.80 -4.05 1.84
CA THR A 560 15.17 -2.87 1.07
C THR A 560 16.60 -2.41 1.39
N LYS A 561 17.15 -1.49 0.56
CA LYS A 561 18.47 -0.89 0.79
C LYS A 561 18.47 0.19 1.87
N GLU A 562 17.30 0.61 2.32
CA GLU A 562 17.15 1.67 3.32
C GLU A 562 17.60 1.19 4.70
N ASP A 563 18.25 2.08 5.46
CA ASP A 563 18.69 1.82 6.83
C ASP A 563 17.61 2.30 7.80
N ASN A 564 16.56 1.48 7.93
CA ASN A 564 15.39 1.75 8.79
C ASN A 564 15.21 0.65 9.85
N PHE A 565 14.29 0.91 10.79
CA PHE A 565 13.95 -0.04 11.85
C PHE A 565 13.47 -1.38 11.30
N GLU A 566 12.64 -1.36 10.27
CA GLU A 566 12.03 -2.55 9.66
C GLU A 566 13.08 -3.53 9.14
N LYS A 567 14.15 -3.01 8.51
CA LYS A 567 15.27 -3.81 8.03
C LYS A 567 16.01 -4.49 9.19
N PHE A 568 16.41 -3.71 10.18
CA PHE A 568 17.17 -4.24 11.31
C PHE A 568 16.35 -5.18 12.18
N PHE A 569 15.05 -4.91 12.33
CA PHE A 569 14.13 -5.84 12.98
C PHE A 569 14.02 -7.17 12.22
N THR A 570 13.93 -7.14 10.89
CA THR A 570 13.92 -8.37 10.08
C THR A 570 15.19 -9.18 10.26
N ILE A 571 16.35 -8.54 10.32
CA ILE A 571 17.63 -9.19 10.56
C ILE A 571 17.69 -9.76 11.98
N TYR A 572 17.22 -9.02 12.98
CA TYR A 572 17.08 -9.47 14.35
C TYR A 572 16.24 -10.75 14.44
N VAL A 573 15.02 -10.76 13.88
CA VAL A 573 14.14 -11.94 13.88
C VAL A 573 14.81 -13.12 13.18
N ARG A 574 15.50 -12.89 12.07
CA ARG A 574 16.25 -13.97 11.38
C ARG A 574 17.39 -14.51 12.24
N CYS A 575 18.18 -13.64 12.86
CA CYS A 575 19.25 -14.09 13.76
C CYS A 575 18.69 -14.89 14.95
N TYR A 576 17.62 -14.39 15.56
CA TYR A 576 16.95 -15.05 16.67
C TYR A 576 16.43 -16.44 16.27
N THR A 577 15.63 -16.52 15.20
CA THR A 577 15.02 -17.78 14.76
C THR A 577 16.06 -18.81 14.31
N LYS A 578 17.11 -18.39 13.60
CA LYS A 578 18.20 -19.29 13.18
C LYS A 578 19.03 -19.78 14.35
N ALA A 579 19.31 -18.94 15.33
CA ALA A 579 20.03 -19.36 16.54
C ALA A 579 19.18 -20.32 17.38
N SER A 580 17.89 -20.07 17.56
CA SER A 580 16.98 -20.92 18.34
C SER A 580 16.76 -22.29 17.69
N THR A 581 16.78 -22.37 16.34
CA THR A 581 16.61 -23.64 15.59
C THR A 581 17.92 -24.43 15.39
N GLY A 582 19.05 -23.96 15.91
CA GLY A 582 20.33 -24.66 15.86
C GLY A 582 21.31 -24.23 14.77
N GLU A 583 20.91 -23.32 13.87
CA GLU A 583 21.78 -22.73 12.85
C GLU A 583 22.66 -21.59 13.44
N VAL A 584 23.31 -21.89 14.59
CA VAL A 584 23.98 -20.88 15.42
C VAL A 584 25.13 -20.18 14.71
N SER A 585 25.91 -20.90 13.92
CA SER A 585 27.06 -20.34 13.19
C SER A 585 26.59 -19.34 12.13
N TYR A 586 25.48 -19.62 11.44
CA TYR A 586 24.86 -18.69 10.49
C TYR A 586 24.40 -17.42 11.20
N ALA A 587 23.60 -17.56 12.27
CA ALA A 587 23.09 -16.44 13.05
C ALA A 587 24.21 -15.54 13.60
N LYS A 588 25.29 -16.15 14.14
CA LYS A 588 26.45 -15.42 14.64
C LYS A 588 27.14 -14.60 13.57
N ASN A 589 27.38 -15.20 12.39
CA ASN A 589 28.04 -14.51 11.28
C ASN A 589 27.16 -13.37 10.75
N LEU A 590 25.86 -13.61 10.58
CA LEU A 590 24.91 -12.59 10.12
C LEU A 590 24.87 -11.41 11.10
N ALA A 591 24.70 -11.67 12.39
CA ALA A 591 24.70 -10.63 13.42
C ALA A 591 26.01 -9.83 13.44
N GLN A 592 27.18 -10.50 13.27
CA GLN A 592 28.47 -9.83 13.24
C GLN A 592 28.65 -8.91 12.02
N ILE A 593 28.19 -9.34 10.83
CA ILE A 593 28.21 -8.52 9.61
C ILE A 593 27.38 -7.25 9.81
N TYR A 594 26.14 -7.41 10.29
CA TYR A 594 25.26 -6.26 10.48
C TYR A 594 25.63 -5.41 11.69
N LEU A 595 26.28 -5.96 12.71
CA LEU A 595 26.86 -5.17 13.80
C LEU A 595 27.97 -4.24 13.30
N LYS A 596 28.85 -4.76 12.43
CA LYS A 596 29.88 -3.92 11.80
C LYS A 596 29.24 -2.83 10.95
N TYR A 597 28.28 -3.19 10.11
CA TYR A 597 27.55 -2.25 9.27
C TYR A 597 26.84 -1.16 10.11
N ALA A 598 26.16 -1.56 11.20
CA ALA A 598 25.45 -0.63 12.07
C ALA A 598 26.42 0.37 12.72
N ARG A 599 27.59 -0.09 13.19
CA ARG A 599 28.61 0.81 13.77
C ARG A 599 29.14 1.86 12.80
N GLU A 600 29.19 1.53 11.52
CA GLU A 600 29.74 2.41 10.47
C GLU A 600 28.68 3.34 9.89
N ARG A 601 27.42 2.91 9.77
CA ARG A 601 26.39 3.61 8.97
C ARG A 601 25.04 3.83 9.64
N ALA A 602 24.71 3.06 10.68
CA ALA A 602 23.38 3.10 11.31
C ALA A 602 23.51 2.90 12.84
N PRO A 603 24.21 3.81 13.56
CA PRO A 603 24.56 3.65 14.97
C PRO A 603 23.37 3.43 15.90
N GLN A 604 22.19 3.93 15.54
CA GLN A 604 20.93 3.76 16.27
C GLN A 604 20.45 2.29 16.35
N TYR A 605 21.01 1.36 15.55
CA TYR A 605 20.66 -0.07 15.57
C TYR A 605 21.77 -0.96 16.12
N VAL A 606 22.83 -0.37 16.67
CA VAL A 606 23.96 -1.12 17.27
C VAL A 606 23.49 -1.98 18.44
N GLU A 607 22.59 -1.47 19.27
CA GLU A 607 21.99 -2.21 20.38
C GLU A 607 21.36 -3.53 19.91
N MET A 608 20.50 -3.47 18.88
CA MET A 608 19.78 -4.60 18.33
C MET A 608 20.74 -5.67 17.75
N MET A 609 21.79 -5.24 17.06
CA MET A 609 22.77 -6.16 16.49
C MET A 609 23.71 -6.74 17.54
N LEU A 610 24.06 -5.98 18.59
CA LEU A 610 24.81 -6.50 19.76
C LEU A 610 24.02 -7.58 20.49
N GLN A 611 22.72 -7.36 20.71
CA GLN A 611 21.85 -8.36 21.34
C GLN A 611 21.76 -9.63 20.47
N SER A 612 21.54 -9.51 19.16
CA SER A 612 21.51 -10.65 18.24
C SER A 612 22.81 -11.44 18.27
N TYR A 613 23.95 -10.75 18.32
CA TYR A 613 25.28 -11.36 18.43
C TYR A 613 25.48 -12.03 19.78
N ALA A 614 25.06 -11.39 20.87
CA ALA A 614 25.14 -11.94 22.23
C ALA A 614 24.32 -13.24 22.35
N TYR A 615 23.12 -13.29 21.80
CA TYR A 615 22.26 -14.47 21.79
C TYR A 615 22.90 -15.61 21.00
N ALA A 616 23.43 -15.34 19.82
CA ALA A 616 24.14 -16.35 19.03
C ALA A 616 25.39 -16.89 19.73
N LEU A 617 26.14 -16.05 20.46
CA LEU A 617 27.25 -16.47 21.28
C LEU A 617 26.80 -17.38 22.44
N PHE A 618 25.74 -17.02 23.14
CA PHE A 618 25.15 -17.83 24.20
C PHE A 618 24.75 -19.22 23.67
N ARG A 619 24.04 -19.28 22.54
CA ARG A 619 23.64 -20.52 21.89
C ARG A 619 24.84 -21.37 21.40
N SER A 620 25.98 -20.73 21.16
CA SER A 620 27.23 -21.46 20.84
C SER A 620 28.00 -22.00 22.07
N GLY A 621 27.49 -21.75 23.28
CA GLY A 621 28.12 -22.15 24.54
C GLY A 621 29.19 -21.17 25.07
N ASP A 622 29.33 -19.98 24.43
CA ASP A 622 30.33 -18.96 24.84
C ASP A 622 29.69 -17.93 25.78
N ALA A 623 29.38 -18.33 27.00
CA ALA A 623 28.70 -17.53 27.99
C ALA A 623 29.46 -16.25 28.39
N ASP A 624 30.82 -16.29 28.40
CA ASP A 624 31.64 -15.14 28.78
C ASP A 624 31.55 -14.00 27.71
N ARG A 625 31.67 -14.38 26.43
CA ARG A 625 31.55 -13.40 25.37
C ARG A 625 30.08 -12.95 25.17
N ALA A 626 29.13 -13.86 25.42
CA ALA A 626 27.71 -13.52 25.42
C ALA A 626 27.38 -12.48 26.49
N TYR A 627 27.87 -12.67 27.73
CA TYR A 627 27.70 -11.69 28.82
C TYR A 627 28.28 -10.32 28.46
N LYS A 628 29.50 -10.26 27.92
CA LYS A 628 30.13 -9.00 27.50
C LYS A 628 29.34 -8.30 26.40
N ALA A 629 28.86 -9.03 25.39
CA ALA A 629 28.10 -8.46 24.31
C ALA A 629 26.70 -7.99 24.76
N ALA A 630 26.04 -8.73 25.63
CA ALA A 630 24.77 -8.35 26.24
C ALA A 630 24.90 -7.07 27.09
N THR A 631 25.97 -6.97 27.90
CA THR A 631 26.26 -5.75 28.67
C THR A 631 26.54 -4.55 27.76
N GLN A 632 27.26 -4.77 26.64
CA GLN A 632 27.44 -3.72 25.65
C GLN A 632 26.12 -3.28 25.02
N ALA A 633 25.20 -4.19 24.74
CA ALA A 633 23.86 -3.87 24.23
C ALA A 633 23.05 -3.05 25.25
N ILE A 634 23.08 -3.46 26.53
CA ILE A 634 22.43 -2.72 27.62
C ILE A 634 22.95 -1.29 27.71
N ASN A 635 24.26 -1.09 27.62
CA ASN A 635 24.90 0.21 27.71
C ASN A 635 24.72 1.07 26.44
N ALA A 636 24.49 0.45 25.28
CA ALA A 636 24.19 1.14 24.03
C ALA A 636 22.71 1.54 23.93
N ALA A 637 21.86 0.97 24.78
CA ALA A 637 20.44 1.27 24.77
C ALA A 637 20.17 2.68 25.29
N GLU A 638 19.61 3.52 24.47
CA GLU A 638 19.14 4.85 24.86
C GLU A 638 17.85 4.75 25.67
N HIS A 639 17.04 3.76 25.37
CA HIS A 639 15.76 3.50 26.00
C HIS A 639 15.61 2.02 26.37
N LYS A 640 14.79 1.76 27.38
CA LYS A 640 14.47 0.39 27.81
C LYS A 640 13.48 -0.25 26.84
N SER A 641 13.98 -0.79 25.74
CA SER A 641 13.23 -1.46 24.68
C SER A 641 13.10 -2.98 24.95
N PHE A 642 12.38 -3.69 24.08
CA PHE A 642 12.36 -5.17 24.10
C PHE A 642 13.77 -5.76 23.92
N ILE A 643 14.66 -5.10 23.17
CA ILE A 643 16.06 -5.48 23.01
C ILE A 643 16.82 -5.34 24.33
N TRP A 644 16.60 -4.21 25.03
CA TRP A 644 17.18 -3.99 26.36
C TRP A 644 16.74 -5.08 27.35
N LEU A 645 15.44 -5.41 27.39
CA LEU A 645 14.90 -6.44 28.29
C LEU A 645 15.48 -7.82 27.99
N PHE A 646 15.59 -8.17 26.72
CA PHE A 646 16.21 -9.42 26.29
C PHE A 646 17.68 -9.46 26.69
N SER A 647 18.43 -8.39 26.48
CA SER A 647 19.85 -8.29 26.86
C SER A 647 20.04 -8.38 28.38
N MET A 648 19.18 -7.78 29.17
CA MET A 648 19.15 -7.89 30.64
C MET A 648 18.89 -9.35 31.07
N GLY A 649 17.92 -10.01 30.48
CA GLY A 649 17.63 -11.43 30.74
C GLY A 649 18.82 -12.32 30.42
N LEU A 650 19.45 -12.12 29.27
CA LEU A 650 20.61 -12.88 28.84
C LEU A 650 21.81 -12.67 29.79
N ALA A 651 22.12 -11.43 30.16
CA ALA A 651 23.19 -11.10 31.10
C ALA A 651 22.93 -11.72 32.49
N THR A 652 21.69 -11.59 32.99
CA THR A 652 21.30 -12.17 34.29
C THR A 652 21.37 -13.68 34.29
N ASN A 653 20.96 -14.37 33.22
CA ASN A 653 21.13 -15.81 33.08
C ASN A 653 22.59 -16.20 33.08
N CYS A 654 23.47 -15.49 32.41
CA CYS A 654 24.89 -15.73 32.44
C CYS A 654 25.47 -15.63 33.88
N LEU A 655 24.99 -14.70 34.70
CA LEU A 655 25.38 -14.58 36.12
C LEU A 655 24.88 -15.77 36.96
N LEU A 656 23.60 -16.18 36.73
CA LEU A 656 23.03 -17.35 37.42
C LEU A 656 23.80 -18.63 37.09
N VAL A 657 24.16 -18.84 35.83
CA VAL A 657 24.96 -20.00 35.40
C VAL A 657 26.35 -20.01 36.02
N LYS A 658 26.95 -18.84 36.25
CA LYS A 658 28.26 -18.69 36.90
C LYS A 658 28.20 -18.79 38.42
N GLY A 659 27.03 -18.75 39.03
CA GLY A 659 26.87 -18.71 40.48
C GLY A 659 27.23 -17.36 41.11
N GLU A 660 27.25 -16.29 40.30
CA GLU A 660 27.52 -14.92 40.76
C GLU A 660 26.22 -14.27 41.21
N LEU A 661 25.77 -14.62 42.45
CA LEU A 661 24.41 -14.24 42.94
C LEU A 661 24.30 -12.84 43.53
N LYS A 662 25.37 -12.06 43.56
CA LYS A 662 25.29 -10.68 44.08
C LYS A 662 24.34 -9.84 43.20
N ASP A 663 23.35 -9.20 43.82
CA ASP A 663 22.33 -8.35 43.19
C ASP A 663 21.36 -9.04 42.22
N VAL A 664 21.46 -10.39 42.05
CA VAL A 664 20.58 -11.13 41.10
C VAL A 664 19.11 -11.00 41.48
N GLU A 665 18.77 -11.04 42.78
CA GLU A 665 17.37 -10.87 43.23
C GLU A 665 16.77 -9.55 42.74
N SER A 666 17.50 -8.47 42.90
CA SER A 666 17.07 -7.14 42.41
C SER A 666 16.97 -7.08 40.90
N LEU A 667 17.91 -7.70 40.18
CA LEU A 667 17.90 -7.76 38.72
C LEU A 667 16.66 -8.54 38.20
N VAL A 668 16.40 -9.72 38.77
CA VAL A 668 15.23 -10.54 38.43
C VAL A 668 13.92 -9.78 38.69
N GLY A 669 13.77 -9.15 39.86
CA GLY A 669 12.60 -8.35 40.16
C GLY A 669 12.39 -7.18 39.20
N ASN A 670 13.46 -6.50 38.83
CA ASN A 670 13.41 -5.39 37.89
C ASN A 670 13.02 -5.85 36.48
N ILE A 671 13.59 -6.96 35.99
CA ILE A 671 13.27 -7.55 34.69
C ILE A 671 11.78 -7.90 34.61
N LEU A 672 11.27 -8.61 35.60
CA LEU A 672 9.87 -9.06 35.64
C LEU A 672 8.90 -7.89 35.71
N ARG A 673 9.11 -6.94 36.62
CA ARG A 673 8.30 -5.71 36.72
C ARG A 673 8.33 -4.92 35.42
N TYR A 674 9.48 -4.84 34.77
CA TYR A 674 9.63 -4.10 33.53
C TYR A 674 8.84 -4.75 32.39
N SER A 675 8.93 -6.08 32.27
CA SER A 675 8.19 -6.84 31.24
C SER A 675 6.68 -6.66 31.38
N GLU A 676 6.17 -6.52 32.61
CA GLU A 676 4.74 -6.33 32.86
C GLU A 676 4.31 -4.88 32.63
N ASN A 677 5.05 -3.90 33.18
CA ASN A 677 4.64 -2.51 33.18
C ASN A 677 4.67 -1.87 31.76
N TYR A 678 5.56 -2.37 30.90
CA TYR A 678 5.76 -1.80 29.57
C TYR A 678 5.27 -2.70 28.42
N GLY A 679 4.51 -3.76 28.74
CA GLY A 679 3.88 -4.63 27.72
C GLY A 679 4.89 -5.44 26.91
N MET A 680 5.89 -6.06 27.58
CA MET A 680 6.93 -6.86 26.89
C MET A 680 6.92 -8.33 27.35
N ARG A 681 5.73 -8.88 27.58
CA ARG A 681 5.57 -10.24 28.16
C ARG A 681 6.08 -11.35 27.29
N MET A 682 6.12 -11.15 25.96
CA MET A 682 6.60 -12.18 25.03
C MET A 682 8.12 -12.36 25.06
N VAL A 683 8.90 -11.39 25.49
CA VAL A 683 10.36 -11.54 25.58
C VAL A 683 10.74 -12.71 26.50
N PRO A 684 10.23 -12.81 27.76
CA PRO A 684 10.42 -13.97 28.60
C PRO A 684 9.84 -15.29 28.03
N VAL A 685 8.71 -15.21 27.34
CA VAL A 685 8.02 -16.39 26.78
C VAL A 685 8.81 -17.00 25.61
N ASP A 686 9.23 -16.16 24.65
CA ASP A 686 9.97 -16.62 23.47
C ASP A 686 11.31 -17.28 23.83
N THR A 687 11.94 -16.79 24.86
CA THR A 687 13.24 -17.25 25.34
C THR A 687 13.16 -18.09 26.62
N ALA A 688 11.95 -18.53 27.00
CA ALA A 688 11.73 -19.27 28.23
C ALA A 688 12.55 -20.59 28.31
N GLU A 689 12.73 -21.29 27.19
CA GLU A 689 13.36 -22.59 27.17
C GLU A 689 14.89 -22.51 27.40
N ASP A 690 15.54 -21.39 27.06
CA ASP A 690 17.00 -21.28 27.09
C ASP A 690 17.55 -20.12 27.94
N ILE A 691 16.85 -18.98 27.99
CA ILE A 691 17.36 -17.81 28.73
C ILE A 691 16.53 -17.52 29.98
N PHE A 692 15.22 -17.45 29.87
CA PHE A 692 14.39 -17.00 30.99
C PHE A 692 13.99 -18.10 31.97
N GLU A 693 14.05 -19.40 31.63
CA GLU A 693 13.70 -20.45 32.60
C GLU A 693 14.58 -20.43 33.88
N PRO A 694 15.88 -20.20 33.83
CA PRO A 694 16.65 -20.03 35.04
C PRO A 694 16.24 -18.83 35.88
N ILE A 695 15.84 -17.72 35.23
CA ILE A 695 15.36 -16.49 35.87
C ILE A 695 13.99 -16.74 36.50
N LEU A 696 13.06 -17.36 35.77
CA LEU A 696 11.72 -17.67 36.26
C LEU A 696 11.77 -18.68 37.40
N ARG A 697 12.65 -19.68 37.34
CA ARG A 697 12.88 -20.64 38.41
C ARG A 697 13.39 -19.95 39.66
N TYR A 698 14.39 -19.10 39.54
CA TYR A 698 14.93 -18.30 40.62
C TYR A 698 13.83 -17.44 41.26
N ALA A 699 13.01 -16.79 40.42
CA ALA A 699 11.90 -15.99 40.88
C ALA A 699 10.85 -16.78 41.67
N ARG A 700 10.49 -18.00 41.20
CA ARG A 700 9.54 -18.89 41.92
C ARG A 700 10.12 -19.33 43.28
N GLU A 701 11.39 -19.72 43.31
CA GLU A 701 12.05 -20.20 44.51
C GLU A 701 12.18 -19.11 45.60
N HIS A 702 12.30 -17.82 45.19
CA HIS A 702 12.47 -16.70 46.11
C HIS A 702 11.21 -15.84 46.26
N GLY A 703 10.08 -16.22 45.62
CA GLY A 703 8.81 -15.48 45.72
C GLY A 703 8.83 -14.09 45.09
N ILE A 704 9.63 -13.87 44.03
CA ILE A 704 9.78 -12.58 43.36
C ILE A 704 8.70 -12.44 42.30
N GLU A 705 7.92 -11.32 42.33
CA GLU A 705 6.88 -10.95 41.35
C GLU A 705 5.95 -12.13 40.98
N PRO A 706 5.28 -12.78 41.94
CA PRO A 706 4.59 -14.06 41.70
C PRO A 706 3.44 -13.93 40.71
N GLU A 707 2.75 -12.78 40.62
CA GLU A 707 1.66 -12.55 39.67
C GLU A 707 2.18 -12.43 38.24
N THR A 708 3.29 -11.74 38.04
CA THR A 708 3.95 -11.61 36.75
C THR A 708 4.47 -12.95 36.27
N VAL A 709 5.11 -13.73 37.15
CA VAL A 709 5.57 -15.07 36.85
C VAL A 709 4.40 -15.97 36.44
N ALA A 710 3.26 -15.93 37.15
CA ALA A 710 2.08 -16.74 36.81
C ALA A 710 1.51 -16.37 35.44
N ARG A 711 1.50 -15.07 35.05
CA ARG A 711 1.08 -14.64 33.71
C ARG A 711 2.00 -15.13 32.62
N ILE A 712 3.32 -15.03 32.82
CA ILE A 712 4.33 -15.55 31.88
C ILE A 712 4.18 -17.07 31.74
N ASP A 713 4.02 -17.80 32.85
CA ASP A 713 3.81 -19.25 32.85
C ASP A 713 2.54 -19.65 32.07
N ALA A 714 1.46 -18.89 32.17
CA ALA A 714 0.25 -19.10 31.38
C ALA A 714 0.50 -18.94 29.86
N LEU A 715 1.24 -17.93 29.44
CA LEU A 715 1.63 -17.75 28.03
C LEU A 715 2.55 -18.87 27.54
N VAL A 716 3.52 -19.29 28.36
CA VAL A 716 4.39 -20.44 28.05
C VAL A 716 3.58 -21.75 27.93
N ALA A 717 2.59 -21.94 28.80
CA ALA A 717 1.69 -23.10 28.72
C ALA A 717 0.83 -23.05 27.45
N GLY A 718 0.35 -21.88 27.06
CA GLY A 718 -0.37 -21.65 25.79
C GLY A 718 0.49 -22.01 24.57
N ARG A 719 1.78 -21.62 24.57
CA ARG A 719 2.75 -22.01 23.55
C ARG A 719 2.97 -23.54 23.49
N LYS A 720 3.06 -24.20 24.62
CA LYS A 720 3.22 -25.66 24.68
C LYS A 720 1.96 -26.41 24.24
N GLY A 721 0.77 -25.88 24.55
CA GLY A 721 -0.51 -26.42 24.10
C GLY A 721 -0.73 -26.30 22.59
N ALA A 722 -0.17 -25.27 21.98
CA ALA A 722 -0.21 -25.06 20.53
C ALA A 722 0.73 -26.00 19.74
N LYS A 723 1.68 -26.69 20.42
CA LYS A 723 2.55 -27.72 19.84
C LYS A 723 1.85 -29.07 19.59
N GLN A 724 0.50 -29.19 19.73
CA GLN A 724 -0.20 -30.40 19.28
C GLN A 724 0.02 -30.53 17.78
N GLU A 725 0.60 -31.65 17.36
CA GLU A 725 0.73 -32.01 15.95
C GLU A 725 -0.65 -31.88 15.30
N GLY A 726 -0.74 -31.07 14.24
CA GLY A 726 -1.97 -30.92 13.48
C GLY A 726 -2.49 -32.28 13.00
N SER A 727 -3.79 -32.40 12.84
CA SER A 727 -4.42 -33.64 12.36
C SER A 727 -3.85 -34.03 10.99
N VAL A 728 -3.56 -35.33 10.83
CA VAL A 728 -3.13 -35.85 9.52
C VAL A 728 -4.32 -35.88 8.58
N ILE A 729 -4.21 -35.13 7.48
CA ILE A 729 -5.16 -35.15 6.38
C ILE A 729 -4.69 -36.16 5.31
N LYS A 730 -5.58 -37.05 4.87
CA LYS A 730 -5.33 -37.96 3.78
C LYS A 730 -6.16 -37.56 2.57
N VAL A 731 -5.49 -37.37 1.45
CA VAL A 731 -6.12 -36.98 0.17
C VAL A 731 -5.78 -38.05 -0.86
N ASN A 732 -6.79 -38.72 -1.38
CA ASN A 732 -6.64 -39.65 -2.49
C ASN A 732 -7.24 -38.99 -3.74
N MET A 733 -6.45 -38.91 -4.80
CA MET A 733 -6.82 -38.30 -6.08
C MET A 733 -6.74 -39.26 -7.27
N PHE A 734 -6.17 -40.46 -7.10
CA PHE A 734 -6.21 -41.51 -8.14
C PHE A 734 -7.50 -42.33 -8.01
N GLY A 735 -8.47 -42.06 -8.88
CA GLY A 735 -9.85 -42.49 -8.85
C GLY A 735 -10.79 -41.38 -8.42
N ASP A 736 -11.85 -41.75 -7.65
CA ASP A 736 -12.76 -40.75 -7.06
C ASP A 736 -12.07 -40.02 -5.91
N VAL A 737 -12.18 -38.67 -5.90
CA VAL A 737 -11.45 -37.83 -4.95
C VAL A 737 -12.04 -37.95 -3.55
N SER A 738 -11.21 -38.39 -2.58
CA SER A 738 -11.58 -38.45 -1.18
C SER A 738 -10.63 -37.66 -0.28
N ILE A 739 -11.17 -36.91 0.68
CA ILE A 739 -10.43 -36.13 1.66
C ILE A 739 -10.88 -36.55 3.04
N THR A 740 -9.97 -37.13 3.81
CA THR A 740 -10.29 -37.65 5.15
C THR A 740 -9.34 -37.13 6.22
N VAL A 741 -9.86 -36.94 7.44
CA VAL A 741 -9.10 -36.62 8.64
C VAL A 741 -9.50 -37.58 9.74
N GLY A 742 -8.50 -38.27 10.32
CA GLY A 742 -8.76 -39.30 11.33
C GLY A 742 -9.66 -40.46 10.81
N GLY A 743 -9.61 -40.76 9.52
CA GLY A 743 -10.41 -41.80 8.87
C GLY A 743 -11.85 -41.39 8.54
N LYS A 744 -12.28 -40.16 8.86
CA LYS A 744 -13.61 -39.63 8.54
C LYS A 744 -13.51 -38.64 7.36
N GLU A 745 -14.50 -38.68 6.45
CA GLU A 745 -14.55 -37.77 5.31
C GLU A 745 -14.77 -36.34 5.80
N MET A 746 -13.95 -35.40 5.27
CA MET A 746 -14.03 -33.99 5.59
C MET A 746 -15.25 -33.36 4.95
N GLN A 747 -16.07 -32.68 5.76
CA GLN A 747 -17.27 -31.99 5.31
C GLN A 747 -16.95 -30.57 4.83
N TRP A 748 -17.29 -30.26 3.61
CA TRP A 748 -17.07 -28.96 3.00
C TRP A 748 -18.37 -28.14 3.00
N LYS A 749 -18.29 -26.87 3.39
CA LYS A 749 -19.46 -25.97 3.41
C LYS A 749 -20.04 -25.71 2.02
N THR A 750 -19.18 -25.67 0.99
CA THR A 750 -19.59 -25.52 -0.42
C THR A 750 -18.77 -26.43 -1.31
N ARG A 751 -19.37 -26.85 -2.46
CA ARG A 751 -18.66 -27.63 -3.47
C ARG A 751 -17.44 -26.85 -4.01
N LYS A 752 -17.61 -25.54 -4.30
CA LYS A 752 -16.51 -24.68 -4.79
C LYS A 752 -15.33 -24.58 -3.82
N SER A 753 -15.55 -24.67 -2.52
CA SER A 753 -14.44 -24.67 -1.55
C SER A 753 -13.64 -25.98 -1.57
N LYS A 754 -14.30 -27.14 -1.77
CA LYS A 754 -13.61 -28.42 -2.01
C LYS A 754 -12.80 -28.37 -3.31
N GLU A 755 -13.41 -27.89 -4.38
CA GLU A 755 -12.80 -27.77 -5.69
C GLU A 755 -11.56 -26.88 -5.65
N LEU A 756 -11.67 -25.65 -5.10
CA LEU A 756 -10.55 -24.72 -4.99
C LEU A 756 -9.42 -25.30 -4.13
N PHE A 757 -9.75 -25.97 -3.03
CA PHE A 757 -8.75 -26.65 -2.20
C PHE A 757 -7.95 -27.69 -3.00
N LEU A 758 -8.61 -28.50 -3.82
CA LEU A 758 -7.97 -29.52 -4.66
C LEU A 758 -7.10 -28.88 -5.76
N HIS A 759 -7.57 -27.78 -6.37
CA HIS A 759 -6.77 -27.02 -7.33
C HIS A 759 -5.47 -26.51 -6.68
N TYR A 760 -5.53 -25.98 -5.45
CA TYR A 760 -4.33 -25.58 -4.74
C TYR A 760 -3.37 -26.75 -4.49
N LEU A 761 -3.88 -27.91 -4.11
CA LEU A 761 -3.03 -29.11 -3.91
C LEU A 761 -2.35 -29.56 -5.21
N VAL A 762 -3.05 -29.51 -6.32
CA VAL A 762 -2.49 -29.85 -7.63
C VAL A 762 -1.41 -28.86 -8.06
N ALA A 763 -1.65 -27.57 -7.87
CA ALA A 763 -0.69 -26.52 -8.21
C ALA A 763 0.54 -26.48 -7.28
N GLY A 764 0.43 -27.01 -6.07
CA GLY A 764 1.52 -27.06 -5.09
C GLY A 764 2.11 -25.69 -4.76
N ASP A 765 3.44 -25.64 -4.56
CA ASP A 765 4.15 -24.42 -4.16
C ASP A 765 4.18 -23.31 -5.25
N ILE A 766 3.97 -23.67 -6.52
CA ILE A 766 3.91 -22.71 -7.63
C ILE A 766 2.67 -21.81 -7.51
N GLY A 767 1.58 -22.33 -6.93
CA GLY A 767 0.31 -21.66 -6.76
C GLY A 767 -0.42 -21.38 -8.08
N ILE A 768 -1.61 -20.80 -8.00
CA ILE A 768 -2.48 -20.50 -9.13
C ILE A 768 -2.70 -18.99 -9.21
N ASP A 769 -2.61 -18.43 -10.41
CA ASP A 769 -2.95 -17.03 -10.65
C ASP A 769 -4.42 -16.76 -10.30
N ARG A 770 -4.69 -15.63 -9.67
CA ARG A 770 -6.04 -15.22 -9.24
C ARG A 770 -7.04 -15.23 -10.39
N ASN A 771 -6.64 -14.73 -11.56
CA ASN A 771 -7.53 -14.63 -12.72
C ASN A 771 -7.85 -16.02 -13.26
N VAL A 772 -6.86 -16.92 -13.30
CA VAL A 772 -7.07 -18.32 -13.66
C VAL A 772 -8.09 -18.97 -12.72
N ILE A 773 -8.00 -18.71 -11.41
CA ILE A 773 -8.99 -19.22 -10.45
C ILE A 773 -10.39 -18.66 -10.76
N ILE A 774 -10.48 -17.37 -11.04
CA ILE A 774 -11.75 -16.71 -11.36
C ILE A 774 -12.34 -17.31 -12.64
N ASP A 775 -11.54 -17.49 -13.67
CA ASP A 775 -11.98 -17.98 -14.97
C ASP A 775 -12.56 -19.41 -14.91
N PHE A 776 -12.03 -20.28 -14.06
CA PHE A 776 -12.57 -21.63 -13.98
C PHE A 776 -13.69 -21.80 -12.93
N LEU A 777 -13.72 -21.01 -11.83
CA LEU A 777 -14.78 -21.15 -10.81
C LEU A 777 -15.91 -20.15 -10.96
N TRP A 778 -15.67 -18.98 -11.54
CA TRP A 778 -16.63 -17.87 -11.58
C TRP A 778 -16.66 -17.12 -12.91
N LYS A 779 -16.39 -17.77 -14.05
CA LYS A 779 -16.35 -17.13 -15.37
C LYS A 779 -17.64 -16.37 -15.76
N ASP A 780 -18.79 -16.78 -15.19
CA ASP A 780 -20.09 -16.16 -15.48
C ASP A 780 -20.46 -15.05 -14.49
N TYR A 781 -19.54 -14.65 -13.62
CA TYR A 781 -19.74 -13.60 -12.61
C TYR A 781 -18.99 -12.34 -13.02
N LEU A 782 -19.51 -11.18 -12.61
CA LEU A 782 -18.75 -9.93 -12.67
C LEU A 782 -17.45 -10.09 -11.88
N TYR A 783 -16.37 -9.56 -12.42
CA TYR A 783 -15.01 -9.76 -11.89
C TYR A 783 -14.87 -9.44 -10.40
N GLU A 784 -15.43 -8.31 -9.93
CA GLU A 784 -15.41 -7.96 -8.50
C GLU A 784 -16.22 -8.93 -7.64
N SER A 785 -17.37 -9.37 -8.14
CA SER A 785 -18.16 -10.40 -7.45
C SER A 785 -17.40 -11.72 -7.40
N ALA A 786 -16.66 -12.05 -8.44
CA ALA A 786 -15.80 -13.22 -8.50
C ALA A 786 -14.63 -13.12 -7.50
N ILE A 787 -13.98 -11.96 -7.37
CA ILE A 787 -12.95 -11.69 -6.36
C ILE A 787 -13.52 -11.86 -4.94
N ASN A 788 -14.70 -11.30 -4.66
CA ASN A 788 -15.34 -11.41 -3.35
C ASN A 788 -15.73 -12.87 -3.06
N ASN A 789 -16.21 -13.59 -4.05
CA ASN A 789 -16.52 -15.02 -3.96
C ASN A 789 -15.23 -15.84 -3.69
N LEU A 790 -14.12 -15.51 -4.34
CA LEU A 790 -12.82 -16.14 -4.11
C LEU A 790 -12.32 -15.87 -2.68
N LYS A 791 -12.36 -14.63 -2.21
CA LYS A 791 -12.01 -14.27 -0.81
C LYS A 791 -12.88 -15.03 0.19
N THR A 792 -14.18 -15.08 -0.06
CA THR A 792 -15.15 -15.83 0.78
C THR A 792 -14.85 -17.32 0.76
N THR A 793 -14.56 -17.88 -0.40
CA THR A 793 -14.25 -19.31 -0.57
C THR A 793 -12.93 -19.66 0.13
N ASN A 794 -11.91 -18.82 0.03
CA ASN A 794 -10.66 -18.96 0.77
C ASN A 794 -10.87 -18.92 2.29
N ASN A 795 -11.76 -18.05 2.78
CA ASN A 795 -12.12 -18.01 4.19
C ASN A 795 -12.88 -19.28 4.63
N ILE A 796 -13.73 -19.83 3.78
CA ILE A 796 -14.39 -21.13 4.03
C ILE A 796 -13.34 -22.24 4.12
N ILE A 797 -12.35 -22.28 3.21
CA ILE A 797 -11.26 -23.27 3.23
C ILE A 797 -10.50 -23.15 4.56
N ARG A 798 -10.07 -21.93 4.95
CA ARG A 798 -9.38 -21.69 6.23
C ARG A 798 -10.18 -22.22 7.42
N LYS A 799 -11.46 -21.83 7.53
CA LYS A 799 -12.33 -22.27 8.62
C LYS A 799 -12.56 -23.78 8.62
N THR A 800 -12.68 -24.40 7.45
CA THR A 800 -12.84 -25.84 7.34
C THR A 800 -11.58 -26.55 7.84
N LEU A 801 -10.39 -26.18 7.37
CA LEU A 801 -9.13 -26.79 7.81
C LEU A 801 -8.88 -26.59 9.32
N GLN A 802 -9.17 -25.38 9.84
CA GLN A 802 -9.11 -25.09 11.28
C GLN A 802 -10.05 -25.96 12.11
N ALA A 803 -11.29 -26.15 11.66
CA ALA A 803 -12.29 -26.97 12.36
C ALA A 803 -11.86 -28.44 12.51
N TYR A 804 -11.06 -28.94 11.58
CA TYR A 804 -10.48 -30.29 11.64
C TYR A 804 -9.07 -30.33 12.28
N ASN A 805 -8.60 -29.20 12.84
CA ASN A 805 -7.24 -29.05 13.41
C ASN A 805 -6.13 -29.46 12.41
N VAL A 806 -6.34 -29.13 11.12
CA VAL A 806 -5.34 -29.34 10.08
C VAL A 806 -4.39 -28.17 10.08
N ASP A 807 -3.10 -28.42 10.05
CA ASP A 807 -2.09 -27.39 9.94
C ASP A 807 -1.85 -27.03 8.47
N PHE A 808 -1.98 -25.73 8.13
CA PHE A 808 -1.92 -25.25 6.75
C PHE A 808 -1.45 -23.79 6.66
N ARG A 809 -1.01 -23.42 5.46
CA ARG A 809 -0.67 -22.06 5.10
C ARG A 809 -1.29 -21.72 3.74
N LEU A 810 -2.09 -20.67 3.67
CA LEU A 810 -2.67 -20.13 2.42
C LEU A 810 -2.11 -18.74 2.19
N ASP A 811 -1.27 -18.59 1.18
CA ASP A 811 -0.60 -17.36 0.79
C ASP A 811 -1.19 -16.77 -0.48
N TYR A 812 -1.06 -15.44 -0.60
CA TYR A 812 -1.30 -14.70 -1.82
C TYR A 812 -0.08 -13.82 -2.12
N LEU A 813 0.55 -14.04 -3.27
CA LEU A 813 1.75 -13.31 -3.68
C LEU A 813 1.82 -13.22 -5.20
N ASN A 814 2.19 -12.05 -5.74
CA ASN A 814 2.34 -11.84 -7.18
C ASN A 814 1.12 -12.33 -7.97
N SER A 815 -0.07 -11.94 -7.51
CA SER A 815 -1.37 -12.37 -8.08
C SER A 815 -1.65 -13.87 -8.01
N ARG A 816 -0.87 -14.66 -7.29
CA ARG A 816 -1.04 -16.11 -7.16
C ARG A 816 -1.42 -16.51 -5.76
N TYR A 817 -2.36 -17.44 -5.62
CA TYR A 817 -2.67 -18.14 -4.38
C TYR A 817 -1.93 -19.47 -4.32
N SER A 818 -1.30 -19.77 -3.19
CA SER A 818 -0.70 -21.08 -2.91
C SER A 818 -1.15 -21.60 -1.55
N LEU A 819 -1.47 -22.88 -1.48
CA LEU A 819 -1.88 -23.55 -0.24
C LEU A 819 -0.90 -24.66 0.07
N LYS A 820 -0.22 -24.55 1.21
CA LYS A 820 0.58 -25.64 1.77
C LYS A 820 -0.16 -26.24 2.94
N VAL A 821 -0.37 -27.53 2.92
CA VAL A 821 -0.95 -28.30 4.02
C VAL A 821 0.16 -29.15 4.62
N TYR A 822 0.36 -29.00 5.93
CA TYR A 822 1.31 -29.80 6.68
C TYR A 822 0.64 -31.11 7.13
N ASN A 823 1.40 -32.14 7.43
CA ASN A 823 0.88 -33.45 7.80
C ASN A 823 -0.15 -34.02 6.79
N ILE A 824 0.12 -33.85 5.49
CA ILE A 824 -0.70 -34.37 4.40
C ILE A 824 -0.14 -35.69 3.88
N LEU A 825 -0.99 -36.71 3.76
CA LEU A 825 -0.75 -37.94 3.03
C LEU A 825 -1.52 -37.84 1.71
N SER A 826 -0.82 -37.43 0.64
CA SER A 826 -1.40 -37.29 -0.69
C SER A 826 -0.80 -38.37 -1.62
N ASP A 827 -1.69 -39.12 -2.27
CA ASP A 827 -1.27 -40.09 -3.29
C ASP A 827 -0.67 -39.39 -4.53
N LEU A 828 -1.10 -38.17 -4.85
CA LEU A 828 -0.49 -37.35 -5.90
C LEU A 828 0.96 -36.96 -5.56
N ASN A 829 1.22 -36.52 -4.32
CA ASN A 829 2.57 -36.17 -3.89
C ASN A 829 3.47 -37.42 -3.89
N ALA A 830 2.97 -38.54 -3.36
CA ALA A 830 3.69 -39.81 -3.38
C ALA A 830 4.01 -40.28 -4.82
N TYR A 831 3.05 -40.12 -5.76
CA TYR A 831 3.26 -40.38 -7.17
C TYR A 831 4.39 -39.50 -7.75
N ARG A 832 4.32 -38.20 -7.54
CA ARG A 832 5.32 -37.24 -8.06
C ARG A 832 6.73 -37.53 -7.51
N GLU A 833 6.86 -37.82 -6.21
CA GLU A 833 8.14 -38.21 -5.63
C GLU A 833 8.71 -39.48 -6.24
N LEU A 834 7.88 -40.50 -6.48
CA LEU A 834 8.30 -41.74 -7.11
C LEU A 834 8.61 -41.55 -8.61
N ALA A 835 7.85 -40.72 -9.30
CA ALA A 835 8.12 -40.39 -10.71
C ALA A 835 9.46 -39.67 -10.88
N ASP A 836 9.76 -38.71 -9.97
CA ASP A 836 11.05 -38.05 -9.92
C ASP A 836 12.21 -39.00 -9.60
N LYS A 837 12.04 -39.97 -8.67
CA LYS A 837 13.02 -41.01 -8.37
C LYS A 837 13.23 -41.91 -9.57
N PHE A 838 12.15 -42.31 -10.23
CA PHE A 838 12.21 -43.11 -11.44
C PHE A 838 12.99 -42.42 -12.58
N ALA A 839 12.78 -41.11 -12.74
CA ALA A 839 13.47 -40.32 -13.75
C ALA A 839 14.98 -40.23 -13.53
N ARG A 840 15.42 -40.19 -12.26
CA ARG A 840 16.84 -40.05 -11.84
C ARG A 840 17.58 -41.36 -11.67
N GLU A 841 16.88 -42.48 -11.56
CA GLU A 841 17.51 -43.82 -11.39
C GLU A 841 18.07 -44.32 -12.72
N ASP A 842 19.22 -44.96 -12.74
CA ASP A 842 19.84 -45.54 -13.92
C ASP A 842 19.74 -47.07 -13.95
N ASP A 843 19.73 -47.73 -12.79
CA ASP A 843 19.62 -49.17 -12.69
C ASP A 843 18.21 -49.67 -13.05
N VAL A 844 18.15 -50.57 -14.01
CA VAL A 844 16.87 -51.09 -14.56
C VAL A 844 16.06 -51.86 -13.52
N SER A 845 16.75 -52.62 -12.62
CA SER A 845 16.07 -53.43 -11.60
C SER A 845 15.47 -52.50 -10.51
N ARG A 846 16.18 -51.44 -10.14
CA ARG A 846 15.66 -50.41 -9.21
C ARG A 846 14.53 -49.60 -9.85
N LYS A 847 14.63 -49.27 -11.15
CA LYS A 847 13.53 -48.67 -11.90
C LYS A 847 12.29 -49.53 -11.86
N ALA A 848 12.45 -50.85 -12.03
CA ALA A 848 11.32 -51.79 -12.00
C ALA A 848 10.66 -51.81 -10.62
N ALA A 849 11.46 -51.77 -9.52
CA ALA A 849 10.94 -51.70 -8.17
C ALA A 849 10.16 -50.38 -7.92
N ILE A 850 10.72 -49.23 -8.34
CA ILE A 850 10.06 -47.91 -8.23
C ILE A 850 8.77 -47.90 -9.04
N MET A 851 8.77 -48.45 -10.27
CA MET A 851 7.56 -48.52 -11.10
C MET A 851 6.48 -49.40 -10.49
N SER A 852 6.87 -50.49 -9.82
CA SER A 852 5.94 -51.34 -9.08
C SER A 852 5.27 -50.55 -7.91
N ASP A 853 6.01 -49.67 -7.26
CA ASP A 853 5.45 -48.82 -6.19
C ASP A 853 4.55 -47.72 -6.80
N ILE A 854 4.90 -47.15 -7.96
CA ILE A 854 4.05 -46.20 -8.68
C ILE A 854 2.71 -46.86 -9.07
N LEU A 855 2.73 -48.08 -9.57
CA LEU A 855 1.53 -48.83 -9.97
C LEU A 855 0.63 -49.17 -8.77
N LYS A 856 1.15 -49.32 -7.55
CA LYS A 856 0.34 -49.47 -6.34
C LYS A 856 -0.47 -48.21 -6.03
N ILE A 857 0.04 -47.02 -6.41
CA ILE A 857 -0.62 -45.73 -6.22
C ILE A 857 -1.59 -45.50 -7.40
N TYR A 858 -1.16 -45.69 -8.64
CA TYR A 858 -1.92 -45.48 -9.88
C TYR A 858 -2.92 -46.60 -10.10
N LYS A 859 -3.96 -46.68 -9.26
CA LYS A 859 -5.01 -47.69 -9.38
C LYS A 859 -6.06 -47.35 -10.44
N SER A 860 -6.22 -46.09 -10.76
CA SER A 860 -7.21 -45.53 -11.68
C SER A 860 -6.71 -44.16 -12.18
N ASP A 861 -7.34 -43.62 -13.20
CA ASP A 861 -7.00 -42.32 -13.76
C ASP A 861 -7.24 -41.23 -12.68
N PHE A 862 -6.45 -40.15 -12.75
CA PHE A 862 -6.43 -39.04 -11.81
C PHE A 862 -7.76 -38.28 -11.79
N ALA A 863 -8.33 -38.06 -10.61
CA ALA A 863 -9.50 -37.22 -10.32
C ALA A 863 -10.71 -37.51 -11.26
N LEU A 864 -11.18 -38.78 -11.30
CA LEU A 864 -12.21 -39.22 -12.21
C LEU A 864 -13.57 -38.52 -12.05
N ASP A 865 -13.94 -38.14 -10.81
CA ASP A 865 -15.17 -37.45 -10.48
C ASP A 865 -15.12 -35.93 -10.69
N MET A 866 -13.95 -35.39 -11.11
CA MET A 866 -13.71 -33.97 -11.36
C MET A 866 -13.73 -33.66 -12.86
N ASN A 867 -14.79 -32.99 -13.33
CA ASN A 867 -15.02 -32.69 -14.77
C ASN A 867 -14.63 -31.24 -15.14
N TYR A 868 -13.45 -30.77 -14.69
CA TYR A 868 -12.93 -29.45 -15.02
C TYR A 868 -11.77 -29.57 -16.01
N ALA A 869 -11.65 -28.60 -16.91
CA ALA A 869 -10.64 -28.60 -17.97
C ALA A 869 -9.20 -28.75 -17.42
N ASP A 870 -8.90 -28.13 -16.30
CA ASP A 870 -7.58 -28.21 -15.69
C ASP A 870 -7.27 -29.58 -15.11
N PHE A 871 -8.24 -30.22 -14.44
CA PHE A 871 -8.09 -31.61 -13.98
C PHE A 871 -7.99 -32.58 -15.14
N GLU A 872 -8.66 -32.31 -16.23
CA GLU A 872 -8.58 -33.13 -17.46
C GLU A 872 -7.22 -33.01 -18.13
N HIS A 873 -6.64 -31.82 -18.13
CA HIS A 873 -5.27 -31.58 -18.62
C HIS A 873 -4.25 -32.33 -17.74
N GLU A 874 -4.31 -32.18 -16.42
CA GLU A 874 -3.42 -32.88 -15.49
C GLU A 874 -3.58 -34.40 -15.57
N ARG A 875 -4.82 -34.90 -15.65
CA ARG A 875 -5.14 -36.34 -15.87
C ARG A 875 -4.48 -36.86 -17.13
N THR A 876 -4.59 -36.14 -18.22
CA THR A 876 -3.99 -36.50 -19.52
C THR A 876 -2.47 -36.50 -19.43
N SER A 877 -1.89 -35.48 -18.77
CA SER A 877 -0.44 -35.34 -18.59
C SER A 877 0.14 -36.50 -17.77
N ILE A 878 -0.45 -36.78 -16.61
CA ILE A 878 -0.02 -37.88 -15.72
C ILE A 878 -0.14 -39.23 -16.45
N LYS A 879 -1.24 -39.46 -17.18
CA LYS A 879 -1.46 -40.68 -17.93
C LYS A 879 -0.42 -40.84 -19.03
N GLN A 880 -0.12 -39.82 -19.81
CA GLN A 880 0.90 -39.84 -20.86
C GLN A 880 2.31 -40.07 -20.26
N GLU A 881 2.64 -39.43 -19.16
CA GLU A 881 3.91 -39.68 -18.46
C GLU A 881 4.02 -41.13 -18.02
N MET A 882 2.98 -41.68 -17.43
CA MET A 882 2.92 -43.08 -16.98
C MET A 882 3.12 -44.05 -18.13
N ILE A 883 2.42 -43.87 -19.25
CA ILE A 883 2.57 -44.67 -20.45
C ILE A 883 4.01 -44.61 -20.95
N LEU A 884 4.59 -43.40 -21.05
CA LEU A 884 5.95 -43.21 -21.54
C LEU A 884 6.99 -43.90 -20.63
N ASN A 885 6.83 -43.77 -19.33
CA ASN A 885 7.75 -44.39 -18.36
C ASN A 885 7.65 -45.90 -18.37
N LEU A 886 6.46 -46.49 -18.48
CA LEU A 886 6.25 -47.93 -18.67
C LEU A 886 6.89 -48.40 -19.95
N MET A 887 6.68 -47.72 -21.05
CA MET A 887 7.29 -48.08 -22.35
C MET A 887 8.83 -48.08 -22.30
N LYS A 888 9.44 -47.06 -21.65
CA LYS A 888 10.89 -46.99 -21.45
C LYS A 888 11.39 -48.15 -20.62
N LEU A 889 10.71 -48.47 -19.52
CA LEU A 889 11.08 -49.57 -18.63
C LEU A 889 10.98 -50.92 -19.32
N ILE A 890 9.87 -51.18 -20.02
CA ILE A 890 9.64 -52.44 -20.74
C ILE A 890 10.77 -52.68 -21.76
N ARG A 891 11.13 -51.66 -22.54
CA ARG A 891 12.22 -51.73 -23.50
C ARG A 891 13.58 -51.98 -22.81
N ALA A 892 13.82 -51.37 -21.68
CA ALA A 892 15.06 -51.55 -20.92
C ALA A 892 15.16 -52.99 -20.37
N LEU A 893 14.08 -53.50 -19.75
CA LEU A 893 14.01 -54.89 -19.28
C LEU A 893 14.18 -55.90 -20.39
N ALA A 894 13.55 -55.71 -21.56
CA ALA A 894 13.70 -56.58 -22.71
C ALA A 894 15.15 -56.59 -23.23
N LYS A 895 15.85 -55.46 -23.22
CA LYS A 895 17.28 -55.34 -23.55
C LYS A 895 18.16 -56.13 -22.57
N GLU A 896 17.81 -56.18 -21.27
CA GLU A 896 18.49 -56.98 -20.27
C GLU A 896 18.05 -58.45 -20.23
N ARG A 897 17.21 -58.87 -21.16
CA ARG A 897 16.65 -60.22 -21.26
C ARG A 897 15.72 -60.62 -20.09
N LYS A 898 15.19 -59.66 -19.35
CA LYS A 898 14.21 -59.86 -18.27
C LYS A 898 12.78 -59.88 -18.85
N TYR A 899 12.52 -60.84 -19.71
CA TYR A 899 11.28 -60.86 -20.51
C TYR A 899 10.02 -61.10 -19.69
N ILE A 900 10.09 -61.85 -18.56
CA ILE A 900 8.97 -62.09 -17.69
C ILE A 900 8.55 -60.81 -17.00
N GLU A 901 9.48 -60.07 -16.39
CA GLU A 901 9.22 -58.79 -15.78
C GLU A 901 8.72 -57.74 -16.79
N ALA A 902 9.31 -57.69 -17.99
CA ALA A 902 8.85 -56.84 -19.08
C ALA A 902 7.38 -57.14 -19.46
N LYS A 903 6.96 -58.39 -19.48
CA LYS A 903 5.59 -58.78 -19.78
C LYS A 903 4.61 -58.39 -18.69
N GLU A 904 5.00 -58.47 -17.40
CA GLU A 904 4.19 -58.00 -16.27
C GLU A 904 3.90 -56.51 -16.39
N PHE A 905 4.90 -55.66 -16.66
CA PHE A 905 4.72 -54.22 -16.89
C PHE A 905 3.94 -53.91 -18.17
N LEU A 906 4.12 -54.72 -19.25
CA LEU A 906 3.33 -54.59 -20.46
C LEU A 906 1.84 -54.88 -20.21
N SER A 907 1.54 -55.86 -19.36
CA SER A 907 0.15 -56.12 -18.93
C SER A 907 -0.47 -54.95 -18.22
N SER A 908 0.30 -54.22 -17.35
CA SER A 908 -0.13 -52.99 -16.69
C SER A 908 -0.33 -51.86 -17.69
N LEU A 909 0.57 -51.72 -18.69
CA LEU A 909 0.45 -50.73 -19.76
C LEU A 909 -0.83 -50.92 -20.57
N VAL A 910 -1.17 -52.17 -20.97
CA VAL A 910 -2.41 -52.49 -21.70
C VAL A 910 -3.67 -52.08 -20.90
N LEU A 911 -3.64 -52.25 -19.59
CA LEU A 911 -4.77 -51.87 -18.73
C LEU A 911 -4.94 -50.34 -18.62
N ILE A 912 -3.81 -49.58 -18.62
CA ILE A 912 -3.80 -48.11 -18.50
C ILE A 912 -4.10 -47.47 -19.86
N ASP A 913 -3.47 -47.91 -20.91
CA ASP A 913 -3.65 -47.36 -22.27
C ASP A 913 -4.52 -48.28 -23.14
N LYS A 914 -5.80 -48.06 -23.05
CA LYS A 914 -6.81 -48.76 -23.86
C LYS A 914 -6.94 -48.24 -25.28
N SER A 915 -6.25 -47.15 -25.61
CA SER A 915 -6.36 -46.50 -26.93
C SER A 915 -5.42 -47.10 -27.98
N ASN A 916 -4.34 -47.78 -27.54
CA ASN A 916 -3.32 -48.37 -28.42
C ASN A 916 -3.35 -49.88 -28.34
N ASP A 917 -3.01 -50.50 -29.50
CA ASP A 917 -2.88 -51.98 -29.61
C ASP A 917 -1.43 -52.37 -29.33
N TYR A 918 -1.20 -53.06 -28.23
CA TYR A 918 0.09 -53.62 -27.84
C TYR A 918 0.25 -55.11 -28.15
N GLY A 919 -0.67 -55.71 -28.92
CA GLY A 919 -0.68 -57.14 -29.25
C GLY A 919 0.61 -57.63 -29.84
N HIS A 920 1.25 -56.83 -30.70
CA HIS A 920 2.53 -57.18 -31.30
C HIS A 920 3.65 -57.29 -30.23
N MET A 921 3.73 -56.35 -29.27
CA MET A 921 4.75 -56.42 -28.20
C MET A 921 4.52 -57.62 -27.27
N VAL A 922 3.27 -57.94 -26.99
CA VAL A 922 2.92 -59.13 -26.21
C VAL A 922 3.40 -60.40 -26.87
N ALA A 923 3.10 -60.56 -28.19
CA ALA A 923 3.51 -61.73 -28.99
C ALA A 923 5.04 -61.84 -29.09
N GLU A 924 5.73 -60.71 -29.23
CA GLU A 924 7.20 -60.65 -29.27
C GLU A 924 7.83 -61.11 -27.96
N LEU A 925 7.37 -60.57 -26.81
CA LEU A 925 7.86 -61.01 -25.49
C LEU A 925 7.55 -62.47 -25.21
N ASP A 926 6.34 -62.99 -25.55
CA ASP A 926 6.00 -64.38 -25.42
C ASP A 926 6.90 -65.32 -26.25
N ARG A 927 7.26 -64.87 -27.47
CA ARG A 927 8.22 -65.63 -28.30
C ARG A 927 9.60 -65.74 -27.60
N PHE A 928 10.08 -64.62 -26.99
CA PHE A 928 11.36 -64.65 -26.29
C PHE A 928 11.31 -65.50 -25.01
N ILE A 929 10.23 -65.42 -24.24
CA ILE A 929 10.03 -66.20 -23.02
C ILE A 929 10.02 -67.70 -23.36
N ASN A 930 9.39 -68.14 -24.48
CA ASN A 930 9.33 -69.53 -24.93
C ASN A 930 10.68 -70.04 -25.50
N LEU A 931 11.61 -69.11 -25.82
CA LEU A 931 12.94 -69.44 -26.34
C LEU A 931 14.00 -69.46 -25.24
N THR A 932 13.72 -68.92 -24.08
CA THR A 932 14.60 -68.93 -22.90
C THR A 932 14.17 -70.02 -21.90
#